data_2be2060b44d3bc298d7d818237827deb
#
_entry.id   2be2060b44d3bc298d7d818237827deb
#
_cell.length_a   1.000
_cell.length_b   1.000
_cell.length_c   1.000
_cell.angle_alpha   90.00
_cell.angle_beta   90.00
_cell.angle_gamma   90.00
#
_symmetry.space_group_name_H-M   'P 1'
#
loop_
_entity.id
_entity.type
_entity.pdbx_description
1 polymer ?
#
loop_
_entity_poly.entity_id
_entity_poly.type
_entity_poly.pdbx_seq_one_letter_code
_entity_poly.pdbx_strand_id
1 'polypeptide(L)'
;MKKLVLLLFSFFLFATSYSQQNYWQQQVNYTIDVSLNDKEHTLDGYEKIEYTNNSPDTLQFIWFHLWPNAYKNDKTAFTDQMLENGSTKFYFSDKEDKGYINKLDFKVNNVTALTEDHPQHIDIVKIILPTPLPPGQKIAITTPFHVKLPYNFSRGGHEGESYQATQWYPKPAVYDKKGWHPMPYLDQGEFYSEFGSFDVSITVPKNYVVAATGDLQNAEEKEWLKSRASFTWEPIKGKQKTTGGQMKTTYQLFPESSKEIKTLQYKQNNIHDFAWFADKRFIVNYDTCRLASGKTIDVVTYYTPKYKEHWRNSIANSKSAVRHYSSLVGEYPYNVVQVVQGPESFGGGMEYPTITVISPGGTPKSLDNTIAHEIGHNWFYGILGSNEREHPWMDEGINSFYDNKYEVSKYGKQIQLDRLAFETKAVTKTDQPIELSSEKFSEANYNLVAYYKTAEWLRYLEAELGAETFTKGMEEYYRRWQFKHPQPEDFKKVMEETSGKNLDSAFSYLHKTGILPNQQRTGTMAAFIGNKKSLLAYGKNPTKNLILFGPSVGINAYDKIMLGAFVTNLKLPPSDFQFLLAPMYGTGSKKLTGLGFAFYSFYPNSLFKTIDIGVSASRFTADLYTDNDGKKNFLGFTKIVPGIKLTFKEKNPRSTFNRFVQFKSFLINEDGLRFYRDTVIVGLDTTISNKYKTISEDRTLNQFRFVIENNRVLYPYKGELKIEQGKDFIRTAFTGKYFFNYVKQGGLDVRLFAGKFFYTGSKTIAKQFATDRYHLNMTGANGYEDYTYSDYFAGRNKFEGILSQQIMVRDGAFKVRTDLLADKVAKTDDWLIAANFSTTIPSGINPLSLLPVKIPLKLFFDIGTYAEAWKQKTTTDRFLFDAGFHIPLLKETINIYIPLVYSTVYGDYFKSTIAKKERFWKKISFSIDISNFNFWKIDRNLNF
;
A
#
# COMPACT_ATOMS: atom_id res chain seq x y z
N MET A 1 32.17 -69.50 9.84
CA MET A 1 32.05 -68.48 8.84
C MET A 1 30.65 -68.43 8.18
N LYS A 2 30.08 -69.53 7.65
CA LYS A 2 28.76 -69.55 6.97
C LYS A 2 27.58 -69.12 7.87
N LYS A 3 27.59 -69.43 9.16
CA LYS A 3 26.52 -68.98 10.11
C LYS A 3 26.62 -67.48 10.51
N LEU A 4 27.83 -66.88 10.46
CA LEU A 4 28.05 -65.46 10.74
C LEU A 4 27.64 -64.58 9.54
N VAL A 5 27.80 -65.05 8.32
CA VAL A 5 27.35 -64.34 7.09
C VAL A 5 25.84 -64.34 6.97
N LEU A 6 25.14 -65.42 7.41
CA LEU A 6 23.67 -65.43 7.41
C LEU A 6 23.07 -64.48 8.49
N LEU A 7 23.76 -64.31 9.62
CA LEU A 7 23.31 -63.33 10.64
C LEU A 7 23.53 -61.87 10.22
N LEU A 8 24.62 -61.60 9.47
CA LEU A 8 24.89 -60.29 8.92
C LEU A 8 23.93 -59.95 7.76
N PHE A 9 23.53 -60.96 6.97
CA PHE A 9 22.54 -60.75 5.91
C PHE A 9 21.10 -60.54 6.43
N SER A 10 20.72 -61.20 7.54
CA SER A 10 19.46 -60.95 8.23
C SER A 10 19.43 -59.58 8.94
N PHE A 11 20.56 -59.08 9.44
CA PHE A 11 20.65 -57.72 10.01
C PHE A 11 20.57 -56.61 8.92
N PHE A 12 21.09 -56.86 7.70
CA PHE A 12 20.99 -55.94 6.57
C PHE A 12 19.59 -55.90 5.94
N LEU A 13 18.79 -56.95 6.05
CA LEU A 13 17.40 -57.00 5.59
C LEU A 13 16.43 -56.30 6.55
N PHE A 14 16.83 -56.08 7.82
CA PHE A 14 16.01 -55.28 8.78
C PHE A 14 16.37 -53.78 8.78
N ALA A 15 17.43 -53.34 8.10
CA ALA A 15 17.87 -51.94 8.10
C ALA A 15 17.34 -51.11 6.94
N THR A 16 16.47 -51.63 6.06
CA THR A 16 15.89 -50.90 4.92
C THR A 16 14.38 -50.80 4.90
N SER A 17 13.75 -51.06 6.06
CA SER A 17 12.38 -50.62 6.22
C SER A 17 12.39 -49.15 6.65
N TYR A 18 12.76 -48.27 5.72
CA TYR A 18 12.21 -46.92 5.79
C TYR A 18 10.69 -47.10 5.62
N SER A 19 9.97 -47.10 6.72
CA SER A 19 8.53 -46.95 6.75
C SER A 19 8.26 -45.68 5.98
N GLN A 20 7.71 -45.76 4.76
CA GLN A 20 6.94 -44.66 4.21
C GLN A 20 5.88 -44.39 5.27
N GLN A 21 6.09 -43.30 6.05
CA GLN A 21 5.03 -42.85 6.96
C GLN A 21 3.81 -42.65 6.08
N ASN A 22 2.80 -43.54 6.24
CA ASN A 22 1.55 -43.40 5.53
C ASN A 22 0.97 -42.01 5.84
N TYR A 23 0.49 -41.33 4.80
CA TYR A 23 -0.21 -40.06 4.97
C TYR A 23 -1.39 -40.25 5.93
N TRP A 24 -1.54 -39.32 6.86
CA TRP A 24 -2.69 -39.22 7.77
C TRP A 24 -3.08 -37.74 7.93
N GLN A 25 -4.31 -37.50 8.24
CA GLN A 25 -4.88 -36.20 8.65
C GLN A 25 -5.98 -36.48 9.66
N GLN A 26 -6.26 -35.53 10.52
CA GLN A 26 -7.36 -35.63 11.45
C GLN A 26 -8.71 -35.53 10.69
N GLN A 27 -9.78 -35.97 11.33
CA GLN A 27 -11.14 -35.75 10.83
C GLN A 27 -11.94 -35.01 11.88
N VAL A 28 -12.57 -33.89 11.47
CA VAL A 28 -13.30 -33.01 12.38
C VAL A 28 -14.69 -32.72 11.85
N ASN A 29 -15.70 -33.33 12.45
CA ASN A 29 -17.10 -33.17 12.03
C ASN A 29 -17.84 -32.23 12.98
N TYR A 30 -18.57 -31.26 12.41
CA TYR A 30 -19.27 -30.22 13.14
C TYR A 30 -20.77 -30.33 13.06
N THR A 31 -21.46 -30.13 14.18
CA THR A 31 -22.87 -29.81 14.26
C THR A 31 -23.00 -28.48 15.00
N ILE A 32 -23.55 -27.46 14.35
CA ILE A 32 -23.59 -26.10 14.91
C ILE A 32 -25.02 -25.56 14.80
N ASP A 33 -25.54 -25.08 15.92
CA ASP A 33 -26.77 -24.28 15.97
C ASP A 33 -26.38 -22.83 16.30
N VAL A 34 -26.82 -21.86 15.47
CA VAL A 34 -26.49 -20.44 15.67
C VAL A 34 -27.70 -19.56 15.40
N SER A 35 -27.84 -18.49 16.19
CA SER A 35 -28.87 -17.47 16.02
C SER A 35 -28.27 -16.08 15.90
N LEU A 36 -28.79 -15.27 14.97
CA LEU A 36 -28.39 -13.86 14.77
C LEU A 36 -29.31 -12.94 15.57
N ASN A 37 -28.67 -12.07 16.37
CA ASN A 37 -29.31 -10.87 16.91
C ASN A 37 -28.85 -9.65 16.08
N ASP A 38 -29.70 -9.19 15.19
CA ASP A 38 -29.36 -8.11 14.25
C ASP A 38 -29.47 -6.70 14.84
N LYS A 39 -29.92 -6.57 16.09
CA LYS A 39 -29.89 -5.30 16.83
C LYS A 39 -28.58 -5.08 17.55
N GLU A 40 -28.07 -6.15 18.15
CA GLU A 40 -26.81 -6.12 18.91
C GLU A 40 -25.61 -6.53 18.05
N HIS A 41 -25.84 -6.99 16.81
CA HIS A 41 -24.83 -7.54 15.89
C HIS A 41 -24.06 -8.68 16.55
N THR A 42 -24.79 -9.66 17.11
CA THR A 42 -24.21 -10.80 17.81
C THR A 42 -24.73 -12.13 17.30
N LEU A 43 -23.91 -13.15 17.51
CA LEU A 43 -24.27 -14.55 17.28
C LEU A 43 -24.27 -15.28 18.62
N ASP A 44 -25.34 -16.01 18.93
CA ASP A 44 -25.38 -16.98 20.03
C ASP A 44 -25.45 -18.37 19.42
N GLY A 45 -24.49 -19.23 19.78
CA GLY A 45 -24.37 -20.55 19.19
C GLY A 45 -24.02 -21.64 20.18
N TYR A 46 -24.21 -22.88 19.73
CA TYR A 46 -23.77 -24.09 20.37
C TYR A 46 -23.19 -25.03 19.34
N GLU A 47 -21.99 -25.57 19.61
CA GLU A 47 -21.36 -26.52 18.71
C GLU A 47 -21.06 -27.84 19.38
N LYS A 48 -21.15 -28.91 18.58
CA LYS A 48 -20.65 -30.25 18.88
C LYS A 48 -19.66 -30.63 17.78
N ILE A 49 -18.45 -30.95 18.18
CA ILE A 49 -17.36 -31.41 17.32
C ILE A 49 -17.12 -32.88 17.60
N GLU A 50 -17.13 -33.74 16.58
CA GLU A 50 -16.59 -35.08 16.66
C GLU A 50 -15.17 -35.03 16.07
N TYR A 51 -14.16 -35.21 16.94
CA TYR A 51 -12.76 -35.19 16.59
C TYR A 51 -12.18 -36.60 16.60
N THR A 52 -11.64 -37.07 15.47
CA THR A 52 -10.99 -38.36 15.31
C THR A 52 -9.49 -38.19 15.18
N ASN A 53 -8.74 -38.84 16.09
CA ASN A 53 -7.28 -38.82 16.05
C ASN A 53 -6.76 -39.91 15.11
N ASN A 54 -6.44 -39.53 13.87
CA ASN A 54 -5.86 -40.44 12.88
C ASN A 54 -4.32 -40.39 12.89
N SER A 55 -3.69 -39.61 13.79
CA SER A 55 -2.24 -39.58 13.95
C SER A 55 -1.71 -40.83 14.66
N PRO A 56 -0.42 -41.12 14.54
CA PRO A 56 0.24 -42.18 15.33
C PRO A 56 0.42 -41.80 16.81
N ASP A 57 0.13 -40.54 17.19
CA ASP A 57 0.43 -39.99 18.51
C ASP A 57 -0.82 -40.04 19.43
N THR A 58 -0.60 -40.14 20.73
CA THR A 58 -1.63 -39.94 21.76
C THR A 58 -1.73 -38.48 22.12
N LEU A 59 -2.86 -37.82 21.81
CA LEU A 59 -3.05 -36.40 22.05
C LEU A 59 -3.44 -36.15 23.51
N GLN A 60 -2.74 -35.20 24.15
CA GLN A 60 -2.99 -34.75 25.52
C GLN A 60 -3.86 -33.50 25.57
N PHE A 61 -3.86 -32.74 24.53
CA PHE A 61 -4.54 -31.44 24.33
C PHE A 61 -4.86 -31.20 22.88
N ILE A 62 -5.75 -30.24 22.63
CA ILE A 62 -6.07 -29.73 21.29
C ILE A 62 -6.00 -28.20 21.35
N TRP A 63 -5.30 -27.56 20.37
CA TRP A 63 -5.36 -26.14 20.19
C TRP A 63 -6.63 -25.75 19.44
N PHE A 64 -7.26 -24.65 19.87
CA PHE A 64 -8.41 -24.05 19.23
C PHE A 64 -8.15 -22.62 18.82
N HIS A 65 -8.64 -22.26 17.65
CA HIS A 65 -8.73 -20.89 17.17
C HIS A 65 -10.03 -20.24 17.67
N LEU A 66 -9.90 -19.07 18.26
CA LEU A 66 -10.98 -18.18 18.68
C LEU A 66 -10.87 -16.86 17.91
N TRP A 67 -10.83 -16.96 16.59
CA TRP A 67 -10.46 -15.85 15.69
C TRP A 67 -11.26 -14.55 15.85
N PRO A 68 -12.56 -14.54 16.29
CA PRO A 68 -13.24 -13.28 16.60
C PRO A 68 -12.50 -12.43 17.67
N ASN A 69 -11.67 -13.03 18.53
CA ASN A 69 -10.88 -12.30 19.52
C ASN A 69 -9.75 -11.46 18.91
N ALA A 70 -9.38 -11.68 17.65
CA ALA A 70 -8.45 -10.81 16.95
C ALA A 70 -8.95 -9.35 16.84
N TYR A 71 -10.28 -9.18 16.87
CA TYR A 71 -10.95 -7.87 16.83
C TYR A 71 -11.27 -7.28 18.21
N LYS A 72 -10.81 -7.90 19.31
CA LYS A 72 -11.18 -7.51 20.67
C LYS A 72 -10.55 -6.19 21.11
N ASN A 73 -9.32 -5.95 20.71
CA ASN A 73 -8.57 -4.74 21.06
C ASN A 73 -7.44 -4.46 20.05
N ASP A 74 -6.71 -3.37 20.26
CA ASP A 74 -5.63 -2.87 19.41
C ASP A 74 -4.24 -3.50 19.69
N LYS A 75 -4.17 -4.62 20.43
CA LYS A 75 -2.92 -5.32 20.82
C LYS A 75 -2.87 -6.74 20.27
N THR A 76 -3.54 -7.02 19.17
CA THR A 76 -3.59 -8.34 18.55
C THR A 76 -2.64 -8.40 17.36
N ALA A 77 -2.26 -9.62 16.94
CA ALA A 77 -1.46 -9.82 15.74
C ALA A 77 -2.11 -9.21 14.48
N PHE A 78 -3.45 -9.26 14.41
CA PHE A 78 -4.23 -8.59 13.37
C PHE A 78 -3.99 -7.07 13.35
N THR A 79 -4.09 -6.41 14.50
CA THR A 79 -3.84 -4.96 14.59
C THR A 79 -2.42 -4.62 14.20
N ASP A 80 -1.44 -5.36 14.70
CA ASP A 80 -0.02 -5.12 14.40
C ASP A 80 0.24 -5.23 12.89
N GLN A 81 -0.31 -6.26 12.23
CA GLN A 81 -0.17 -6.43 10.79
C GLN A 81 -0.87 -5.31 9.99
N MET A 82 -2.09 -4.91 10.40
CA MET A 82 -2.79 -3.78 9.78
C MET A 82 -1.96 -2.50 9.84
N LEU A 83 -1.33 -2.21 10.98
CA LEU A 83 -0.44 -1.06 11.15
C LEU A 83 0.83 -1.18 10.30
N GLU A 84 1.44 -2.35 10.23
CA GLU A 84 2.60 -2.62 9.38
C GLU A 84 2.28 -2.42 7.89
N ASN A 85 1.08 -2.84 7.46
CA ASN A 85 0.56 -2.66 6.11
C ASN A 85 -0.02 -1.25 5.86
N GLY A 86 0.13 -0.32 6.80
CA GLY A 86 -0.19 1.10 6.62
C GLY A 86 -1.65 1.49 6.91
N SER A 87 -2.45 0.62 7.52
CA SER A 87 -3.84 0.89 7.89
C SER A 87 -3.98 1.20 9.39
N THR A 88 -4.61 2.33 9.71
CA THR A 88 -4.98 2.71 11.09
C THR A 88 -6.47 2.54 11.37
N LYS A 89 -7.24 2.02 10.42
CA LYS A 89 -8.71 1.96 10.51
C LYS A 89 -9.18 1.23 11.76
N PHE A 90 -8.63 0.05 12.02
CA PHE A 90 -8.99 -0.75 13.18
C PHE A 90 -8.43 -0.15 14.48
N TYR A 91 -7.18 0.32 14.47
CA TYR A 91 -6.52 0.92 15.65
C TYR A 91 -7.33 2.09 16.24
N PHE A 92 -7.88 2.96 15.38
CA PHE A 92 -8.70 4.11 15.78
C PHE A 92 -10.21 3.86 15.71
N SER A 93 -10.66 2.59 15.61
CA SER A 93 -12.08 2.27 15.63
C SER A 93 -12.69 2.45 17.01
N ASP A 94 -13.99 2.77 17.02
CA ASP A 94 -14.75 2.91 18.26
C ASP A 94 -14.93 1.52 18.93
N LYS A 95 -15.28 1.51 20.20
CA LYS A 95 -15.45 0.25 20.96
C LYS A 95 -16.59 -0.61 20.41
N GLU A 96 -17.61 0.03 19.91
CA GLU A 96 -18.81 -0.59 19.31
C GLU A 96 -18.49 -1.34 18.02
N ASP A 97 -17.45 -0.89 17.29
CA ASP A 97 -16.98 -1.51 16.04
C ASP A 97 -16.10 -2.74 16.27
N LYS A 98 -15.67 -3.01 17.52
CA LYS A 98 -14.82 -4.16 17.87
C LYS A 98 -15.65 -5.44 18.08
N GLY A 99 -14.99 -6.59 17.89
CA GLY A 99 -15.63 -7.91 18.03
C GLY A 99 -14.88 -8.81 19.00
N TYR A 100 -15.55 -9.89 19.43
CA TYR A 100 -14.94 -10.91 20.30
C TYR A 100 -15.80 -12.17 20.33
N ILE A 101 -15.25 -13.27 20.87
CA ILE A 101 -15.97 -14.47 21.25
C ILE A 101 -15.82 -14.71 22.76
N ASN A 102 -16.89 -15.14 23.42
CA ASN A 102 -16.92 -15.48 24.83
C ASN A 102 -18.02 -16.52 25.15
N LYS A 103 -18.36 -16.70 26.42
CA LYS A 103 -19.33 -17.71 26.96
C LYS A 103 -18.95 -19.16 26.60
N LEU A 104 -17.63 -19.44 26.48
CA LEU A 104 -17.11 -20.75 26.17
C LEU A 104 -17.15 -21.66 27.43
N ASP A 105 -17.64 -22.89 27.28
CA ASP A 105 -17.66 -23.95 28.32
C ASP A 105 -17.34 -25.30 27.65
N PHE A 106 -16.07 -25.52 27.37
CA PHE A 106 -15.62 -26.72 26.67
C PHE A 106 -15.82 -27.99 27.51
N LYS A 107 -16.53 -28.95 26.96
CA LYS A 107 -16.69 -30.29 27.53
C LYS A 107 -16.23 -31.34 26.53
N VAL A 108 -15.40 -32.26 26.99
CA VAL A 108 -14.94 -33.43 26.23
C VAL A 108 -15.68 -34.67 26.76
N ASN A 109 -16.45 -35.34 25.92
CA ASN A 109 -17.30 -36.46 26.32
C ASN A 109 -18.17 -36.14 27.56
N ASN A 110 -18.73 -34.93 27.63
CA ASN A 110 -19.54 -34.36 28.73
C ASN A 110 -18.75 -34.06 30.04
N VAL A 111 -17.42 -34.19 30.04
CA VAL A 111 -16.58 -33.77 31.15
C VAL A 111 -15.98 -32.38 30.87
N THR A 112 -16.07 -31.43 31.80
CA THR A 112 -15.49 -30.10 31.66
C THR A 112 -14.00 -30.19 31.43
N ALA A 113 -13.49 -29.59 30.39
CA ALA A 113 -12.08 -29.52 30.03
C ALA A 113 -11.45 -28.26 30.61
N LEU A 114 -10.21 -28.38 31.10
CA LEU A 114 -9.38 -27.20 31.43
C LEU A 114 -8.91 -26.51 30.17
N THR A 115 -8.82 -25.19 30.23
CA THR A 115 -8.32 -24.37 29.11
C THR A 115 -7.09 -23.58 29.55
N GLU A 116 -6.14 -23.43 28.66
CA GLU A 116 -4.94 -22.57 28.83
C GLU A 116 -4.84 -21.56 27.69
N ASP A 117 -4.71 -20.30 28.03
CA ASP A 117 -4.52 -19.24 27.04
C ASP A 117 -3.18 -19.40 26.31
N HIS A 118 -3.15 -19.05 25.02
CA HIS A 118 -1.89 -18.98 24.29
C HIS A 118 -1.05 -17.78 24.80
N PRO A 119 0.27 -17.95 25.03
CA PRO A 119 1.09 -16.91 25.68
C PRO A 119 1.20 -15.59 24.92
N GLN A 120 0.92 -15.57 23.61
CA GLN A 120 1.08 -14.39 22.74
C GLN A 120 -0.21 -13.97 22.05
N HIS A 121 -1.19 -14.87 21.86
CA HIS A 121 -2.33 -14.64 20.98
C HIS A 121 -3.64 -14.93 21.71
N ILE A 122 -4.46 -13.90 21.92
CA ILE A 122 -5.75 -14.01 22.65
C ILE A 122 -6.85 -14.69 21.84
N ASP A 123 -6.61 -14.93 20.60
CA ASP A 123 -7.47 -15.61 19.64
C ASP A 123 -7.10 -17.10 19.45
N ILE A 124 -6.30 -17.64 20.38
CA ILE A 124 -5.89 -19.05 20.43
C ILE A 124 -6.01 -19.55 21.89
N VAL A 125 -6.56 -20.74 22.07
CA VAL A 125 -6.69 -21.41 23.37
C VAL A 125 -6.33 -22.89 23.28
N LYS A 126 -5.73 -23.43 24.31
CA LYS A 126 -5.45 -24.87 24.44
C LYS A 126 -6.51 -25.52 25.31
N ILE A 127 -7.10 -26.62 24.85
CA ILE A 127 -8.01 -27.45 25.62
C ILE A 127 -7.25 -28.68 26.07
N ILE A 128 -7.12 -28.87 27.39
CA ILE A 128 -6.48 -30.05 27.99
C ILE A 128 -7.52 -31.16 28.04
N LEU A 129 -7.21 -32.28 27.41
CA LEU A 129 -8.10 -33.44 27.38
C LEU A 129 -8.18 -34.12 28.75
N PRO A 130 -9.38 -34.30 29.33
CA PRO A 130 -9.55 -35.02 30.62
C PRO A 130 -9.00 -36.44 30.57
N THR A 131 -9.05 -37.07 29.40
CA THR A 131 -8.42 -38.37 29.10
C THR A 131 -7.65 -38.21 27.79
N PRO A 132 -6.39 -38.63 27.75
CA PRO A 132 -5.59 -38.61 26.52
C PRO A 132 -6.32 -39.34 25.38
N LEU A 133 -6.20 -38.83 24.13
CA LEU A 133 -6.85 -39.41 22.96
C LEU A 133 -5.84 -40.28 22.17
N PRO A 134 -5.92 -41.61 22.26
CA PRO A 134 -5.05 -42.50 21.51
C PRO A 134 -5.28 -42.47 19.99
N PRO A 135 -4.35 -42.99 19.19
CA PRO A 135 -4.52 -43.21 17.75
C PRO A 135 -5.81 -43.99 17.42
N GLY A 136 -6.51 -43.56 16.38
CA GLY A 136 -7.75 -44.18 15.88
C GLY A 136 -8.99 -43.95 16.75
N GLN A 137 -8.86 -43.27 17.88
CA GLN A 137 -10.01 -43.00 18.77
C GLN A 137 -10.63 -41.63 18.44
N LYS A 138 -11.89 -41.49 18.89
CA LYS A 138 -12.63 -40.24 18.70
C LYS A 138 -13.22 -39.72 20.00
N ILE A 139 -13.42 -38.41 20.07
CA ILE A 139 -14.07 -37.70 21.18
C ILE A 139 -15.11 -36.73 20.66
N ALA A 140 -16.11 -36.46 21.51
CA ALA A 140 -17.06 -35.39 21.31
C ALA A 140 -16.66 -34.18 22.15
N ILE A 141 -16.45 -33.04 21.51
CA ILE A 141 -16.19 -31.75 22.16
C ILE A 141 -17.42 -30.88 21.98
N THR A 142 -17.92 -30.27 23.05
CA THR A 142 -19.06 -29.37 22.98
C THR A 142 -18.77 -28.05 23.68
N THR A 143 -19.27 -26.93 23.16
CA THR A 143 -19.25 -25.63 23.83
C THR A 143 -20.39 -24.73 23.35
N PRO A 144 -21.05 -23.98 24.26
CA PRO A 144 -21.78 -22.79 23.84
C PRO A 144 -20.78 -21.70 23.46
N PHE A 145 -21.20 -20.73 22.67
CA PHE A 145 -20.39 -19.56 22.37
C PHE A 145 -21.26 -18.34 22.04
N HIS A 146 -20.69 -17.15 22.28
CA HIS A 146 -21.30 -15.88 21.93
C HIS A 146 -20.27 -15.02 21.21
N VAL A 147 -20.61 -14.54 20.01
CA VAL A 147 -19.75 -13.70 19.17
C VAL A 147 -20.35 -12.31 19.03
N LYS A 148 -19.61 -11.28 19.39
CA LYS A 148 -19.86 -9.92 18.92
C LYS A 148 -19.17 -9.77 17.57
N LEU A 149 -19.94 -9.57 16.52
CA LEU A 149 -19.40 -9.31 15.19
C LEU A 149 -18.77 -7.91 15.14
N PRO A 150 -17.54 -7.73 14.65
CA PRO A 150 -16.95 -6.41 14.47
C PRO A 150 -17.61 -5.66 13.30
N TYR A 151 -17.38 -4.36 13.18
CA TYR A 151 -17.51 -3.71 11.88
C TYR A 151 -16.60 -4.43 10.87
N ASN A 152 -17.01 -4.49 9.62
CA ASN A 152 -16.22 -5.20 8.60
C ASN A 152 -14.90 -4.47 8.29
N PHE A 153 -13.82 -4.88 8.96
CA PHE A 153 -12.45 -4.37 8.76
C PHE A 153 -11.62 -5.23 7.82
N SER A 154 -11.98 -6.51 7.70
CA SER A 154 -11.26 -7.53 6.95
C SER A 154 -12.27 -8.55 6.40
N ARG A 155 -12.07 -9.86 6.58
CA ARG A 155 -12.91 -10.92 6.00
C ARG A 155 -14.26 -11.10 6.66
N GLY A 156 -14.42 -10.72 7.94
CA GLY A 156 -15.64 -10.94 8.71
C GLY A 156 -16.18 -9.69 9.40
N GLY A 157 -17.46 -9.70 9.75
CA GLY A 157 -18.10 -8.63 10.48
C GLY A 157 -19.45 -8.22 9.92
N HIS A 158 -19.80 -6.93 10.12
CA HIS A 158 -21.05 -6.36 9.59
C HIS A 158 -20.86 -4.92 9.12
N GLU A 159 -21.72 -4.47 8.23
CA GLU A 159 -21.92 -3.08 7.91
C GLU A 159 -23.42 -2.77 7.94
N GLY A 160 -23.87 -2.11 9.01
CA GLY A 160 -25.28 -2.04 9.33
C GLY A 160 -25.85 -3.46 9.52
N GLU A 161 -26.92 -3.80 8.81
CA GLU A 161 -27.57 -5.12 8.88
C GLU A 161 -27.21 -6.03 7.68
N SER A 162 -26.02 -5.84 7.12
CA SER A 162 -25.37 -6.75 6.17
C SER A 162 -24.27 -7.50 6.91
N TYR A 163 -24.35 -8.81 6.96
CA TYR A 163 -23.51 -9.68 7.79
C TYR A 163 -22.64 -10.59 6.96
N GLN A 164 -21.41 -10.76 7.42
CA GLN A 164 -20.39 -11.64 6.87
C GLN A 164 -19.81 -12.46 8.02
N ALA A 165 -20.40 -13.61 8.29
CA ALA A 165 -19.99 -14.52 9.36
C ALA A 165 -18.96 -15.51 8.82
N THR A 166 -17.70 -15.17 9.02
CA THR A 166 -16.51 -15.92 8.62
C THR A 166 -15.58 -16.07 9.82
N GLN A 167 -14.90 -17.19 9.96
CA GLN A 167 -14.06 -17.52 11.13
C GLN A 167 -14.77 -17.25 12.46
N TRP A 168 -16.06 -17.57 12.55
CA TRP A 168 -17.01 -17.11 13.57
C TRP A 168 -17.24 -18.08 14.73
N TYR A 169 -16.79 -19.32 14.62
CA TYR A 169 -16.99 -20.39 15.61
C TYR A 169 -15.64 -20.91 16.12
N PRO A 170 -15.56 -21.51 17.32
CA PRO A 170 -14.34 -22.16 17.81
C PRO A 170 -13.92 -23.30 16.88
N LYS A 171 -12.65 -23.35 16.48
CA LYS A 171 -12.15 -24.32 15.51
C LYS A 171 -10.85 -24.95 15.97
N PRO A 172 -10.75 -26.31 16.02
CA PRO A 172 -9.47 -26.99 16.27
C PRO A 172 -8.41 -26.60 15.25
N ALA A 173 -7.19 -26.39 15.71
CA ALA A 173 -6.03 -26.23 14.84
C ALA A 173 -5.67 -27.56 14.17
N VAL A 174 -5.07 -27.51 13.00
CA VAL A 174 -4.55 -28.70 12.31
C VAL A 174 -3.41 -29.33 13.12
N TYR A 175 -3.42 -30.66 13.19
CA TYR A 175 -2.32 -31.48 13.69
C TYR A 175 -1.87 -32.43 12.59
N ASP A 176 -0.68 -32.21 12.05
CA ASP A 176 -0.10 -33.02 10.98
C ASP A 176 1.30 -33.57 11.37
N LYS A 177 2.03 -34.13 10.41
CA LYS A 177 3.38 -34.67 10.62
C LYS A 177 4.43 -33.66 11.13
N LYS A 178 4.14 -32.35 11.02
CA LYS A 178 4.96 -31.25 11.53
C LYS A 178 4.54 -30.81 12.93
N GLY A 179 3.44 -31.36 13.46
CA GLY A 179 2.87 -31.01 14.76
C GLY A 179 1.64 -30.13 14.67
N TRP A 180 1.35 -29.37 15.73
CA TRP A 180 0.23 -28.44 15.79
C TRP A 180 0.51 -27.14 15.03
N HIS A 181 -0.52 -26.63 14.32
CA HIS A 181 -0.48 -25.37 13.58
C HIS A 181 -1.44 -24.32 14.18
N PRO A 182 -1.27 -23.90 15.45
CA PRO A 182 -2.07 -22.81 15.99
C PRO A 182 -1.59 -21.50 15.37
N MET A 183 -2.50 -20.74 14.78
CA MET A 183 -2.17 -19.49 14.09
C MET A 183 -3.13 -18.36 14.46
N PRO A 184 -2.65 -17.14 14.72
CA PRO A 184 -3.51 -15.99 14.97
C PRO A 184 -4.22 -15.58 13.67
N TYR A 185 -5.37 -14.93 13.82
CA TYR A 185 -6.02 -14.25 12.70
C TYR A 185 -5.15 -13.10 12.19
N LEU A 186 -4.96 -13.03 10.87
CA LEU A 186 -4.25 -11.96 10.19
C LEU A 186 -5.08 -11.44 9.01
N ASP A 187 -4.83 -10.18 8.61
CA ASP A 187 -5.44 -9.58 7.42
C ASP A 187 -4.80 -10.12 6.12
N GLN A 188 -3.47 -10.27 6.13
CA GLN A 188 -2.69 -10.88 5.05
C GLN A 188 -2.26 -12.28 5.47
N GLY A 189 -2.65 -13.28 4.70
CA GLY A 189 -2.38 -14.70 4.94
C GLY A 189 -3.62 -15.47 5.34
N GLU A 190 -3.83 -16.57 4.63
CA GLU A 190 -5.03 -17.38 4.70
C GLU A 190 -4.99 -18.40 5.86
N PHE A 191 -5.87 -19.36 5.84
CA PHE A 191 -6.15 -20.26 6.95
C PHE A 191 -5.71 -21.70 6.65
N TYR A 192 -5.63 -22.52 7.69
CA TYR A 192 -5.33 -23.94 7.59
C TYR A 192 -6.23 -24.71 8.57
N SER A 193 -7.07 -25.60 8.08
CA SER A 193 -8.09 -26.27 8.87
C SER A 193 -8.32 -27.70 8.40
N GLU A 194 -8.74 -28.59 9.31
CA GLU A 194 -8.99 -30.02 9.03
C GLU A 194 -10.26 -30.24 8.25
N PHE A 195 -10.26 -31.22 7.34
CA PHE A 195 -11.44 -31.67 6.63
C PHE A 195 -12.43 -32.42 7.52
N GLY A 196 -13.71 -32.25 7.23
CA GLY A 196 -14.81 -32.96 7.88
C GLY A 196 -16.15 -32.70 7.23
N SER A 197 -17.20 -32.96 8.00
CA SER A 197 -18.59 -32.65 7.65
C SER A 197 -19.12 -31.51 8.49
N PHE A 198 -19.97 -30.70 7.91
CA PHE A 198 -20.68 -29.63 8.60
C PHE A 198 -22.20 -29.84 8.47
N ASP A 199 -22.91 -29.78 9.59
CA ASP A 199 -24.38 -29.72 9.71
C ASP A 199 -24.69 -28.46 10.53
N VAL A 200 -25.12 -27.39 9.86
CA VAL A 200 -25.27 -26.08 10.48
C VAL A 200 -26.68 -25.56 10.36
N SER A 201 -27.29 -25.23 11.50
CA SER A 201 -28.62 -24.61 11.62
C SER A 201 -28.45 -23.12 11.92
N ILE A 202 -28.94 -22.25 11.02
CA ILE A 202 -28.86 -20.80 11.12
C ILE A 202 -30.24 -20.21 11.36
N THR A 203 -30.46 -19.57 12.51
CA THR A 203 -31.70 -18.90 12.86
C THR A 203 -31.59 -17.39 12.68
N VAL A 204 -32.45 -16.81 11.85
CA VAL A 204 -32.48 -15.37 11.53
C VAL A 204 -33.92 -14.86 11.44
N PRO A 205 -34.15 -13.51 11.50
CA PRO A 205 -35.47 -12.97 11.14
C PRO A 205 -35.90 -13.42 9.74
N LYS A 206 -37.17 -13.73 9.56
CA LYS A 206 -37.69 -14.43 8.38
C LYS A 206 -37.38 -13.77 7.04
N ASN A 207 -37.21 -12.45 7.01
CA ASN A 207 -36.98 -11.72 5.78
C ASN A 207 -35.49 -11.59 5.40
N TYR A 208 -34.56 -12.16 6.17
CA TYR A 208 -33.14 -12.25 5.73
C TYR A 208 -33.00 -13.28 4.61
N VAL A 209 -32.21 -12.92 3.59
CA VAL A 209 -31.65 -13.89 2.66
C VAL A 209 -30.31 -14.34 3.24
N VAL A 210 -30.14 -15.65 3.35
CA VAL A 210 -28.92 -16.27 3.83
C VAL A 210 -28.25 -17.03 2.69
N ALA A 211 -26.98 -16.73 2.44
CA ALA A 211 -26.09 -17.50 1.56
C ALA A 211 -25.06 -18.19 2.45
N ALA A 212 -24.89 -19.49 2.35
CA ALA A 212 -23.99 -20.24 3.21
C ALA A 212 -23.30 -21.40 2.50
N THR A 213 -22.16 -21.81 3.04
CA THR A 213 -21.44 -23.01 2.61
C THR A 213 -22.36 -24.23 2.56
N GLY A 214 -22.28 -25.01 1.48
CA GLY A 214 -22.96 -26.29 1.31
C GLY A 214 -24.40 -26.22 0.81
N ASP A 215 -25.06 -27.37 0.95
CA ASP A 215 -26.39 -27.60 0.41
C ASP A 215 -27.48 -27.18 1.40
N LEU A 216 -28.33 -26.21 1.05
CA LEU A 216 -29.51 -25.83 1.80
C LEU A 216 -30.50 -27.00 1.81
N GLN A 217 -30.98 -27.43 3.00
CA GLN A 217 -31.87 -28.55 3.16
C GLN A 217 -33.35 -28.15 3.09
N ASN A 218 -33.68 -26.89 3.35
CA ASN A 218 -35.07 -26.39 3.40
C ASN A 218 -35.62 -26.16 1.98
N ALA A 219 -36.51 -27.03 1.49
CA ALA A 219 -37.06 -26.93 0.15
C ALA A 219 -37.89 -25.65 -0.06
N GLU A 220 -38.68 -25.24 0.92
CA GLU A 220 -39.47 -24.00 0.86
C GLU A 220 -38.61 -22.78 0.75
N GLU A 221 -37.49 -22.75 1.44
CA GLU A 221 -36.51 -21.62 1.33
C GLU A 221 -35.86 -21.57 -0.05
N LYS A 222 -35.54 -22.73 -0.65
CA LYS A 222 -35.01 -22.76 -2.04
C LYS A 222 -35.97 -22.10 -3.02
N GLU A 223 -37.27 -22.40 -2.92
CA GLU A 223 -38.27 -21.78 -3.78
C GLU A 223 -38.44 -20.28 -3.47
N TRP A 224 -38.38 -19.89 -2.20
CA TRP A 224 -38.42 -18.48 -1.83
C TRP A 224 -37.20 -17.73 -2.37
N LEU A 225 -36.00 -18.29 -2.30
CA LEU A 225 -34.78 -17.70 -2.86
C LEU A 225 -34.90 -17.46 -4.37
N LYS A 226 -35.48 -18.41 -5.14
CA LYS A 226 -35.71 -18.20 -6.58
C LYS A 226 -36.64 -17.02 -6.87
N SER A 227 -37.65 -16.79 -6.00
CA SER A 227 -38.56 -15.65 -6.12
C SER A 227 -37.87 -14.28 -5.94
N ARG A 228 -36.69 -14.27 -5.31
CA ARG A 228 -35.93 -13.05 -5.02
C ARG A 228 -35.25 -12.42 -6.25
N ALA A 229 -35.24 -13.07 -7.41
CA ALA A 229 -34.69 -12.52 -8.66
C ALA A 229 -35.30 -11.17 -9.08
N SER A 230 -36.58 -10.95 -8.73
CA SER A 230 -37.34 -9.73 -9.00
C SER A 230 -37.35 -8.72 -7.84
N PHE A 231 -36.65 -9.01 -6.75
CA PHE A 231 -36.68 -8.16 -5.57
C PHE A 231 -36.10 -6.78 -5.84
N THR A 232 -36.75 -5.76 -5.30
CA THR A 232 -36.33 -4.38 -5.38
C THR A 232 -36.39 -3.73 -3.99
N TRP A 233 -35.44 -2.88 -3.68
CA TRP A 233 -35.43 -2.08 -2.47
C TRP A 233 -34.66 -0.79 -2.74
N GLU A 234 -35.21 0.31 -2.27
CA GLU A 234 -34.54 1.62 -2.27
C GLU A 234 -34.56 2.21 -0.85
N PRO A 235 -33.48 2.91 -0.46
CA PRO A 235 -33.41 3.55 0.86
C PRO A 235 -34.55 4.53 1.07
N ILE A 236 -35.27 4.41 2.18
CA ILE A 236 -36.39 5.29 2.52
C ILE A 236 -35.83 6.57 3.12
N LYS A 237 -36.14 7.71 2.50
CA LYS A 237 -35.75 9.04 2.98
C LYS A 237 -36.64 9.47 4.13
N GLY A 238 -36.07 9.66 5.31
CA GLY A 238 -36.75 10.21 6.49
C GLY A 238 -36.22 11.58 6.87
N LYS A 239 -36.91 12.22 7.81
CA LYS A 239 -36.44 13.46 8.44
C LYS A 239 -36.47 13.26 9.97
N GLN A 240 -35.34 13.50 10.62
CA GLN A 240 -35.22 13.41 12.07
C GLN A 240 -34.87 14.78 12.67
N LYS A 241 -35.55 15.16 13.71
CA LYS A 241 -35.27 16.40 14.46
C LYS A 241 -34.06 16.14 15.38
N THR A 242 -32.98 16.88 15.21
CA THR A 242 -31.81 16.82 16.09
C THR A 242 -32.10 17.46 17.46
N THR A 243 -31.33 17.14 18.49
CA THR A 243 -31.39 17.72 19.81
C THR A 243 -31.30 19.26 19.80
N GLY A 244 -30.74 19.87 18.75
CA GLY A 244 -30.68 21.31 18.50
C GLY A 244 -31.83 21.88 17.67
N GLY A 245 -32.91 21.09 17.42
CA GLY A 245 -34.11 21.53 16.68
C GLY A 245 -33.98 21.56 15.17
N GLN A 246 -32.82 21.29 14.58
CA GLN A 246 -32.61 21.23 13.14
C GLN A 246 -33.13 19.91 12.56
N MET A 247 -33.74 19.97 11.36
CA MET A 247 -34.18 18.76 10.63
C MET A 247 -33.04 18.16 9.84
N LYS A 248 -32.56 16.97 10.23
CA LYS A 248 -31.55 16.19 9.49
C LYS A 248 -32.27 15.14 8.63
N THR A 249 -31.85 15.04 7.36
CA THR A 249 -32.30 13.94 6.50
C THR A 249 -31.64 12.63 6.98
N THR A 250 -32.44 11.65 7.26
CA THR A 250 -31.99 10.28 7.56
C THR A 250 -32.41 9.34 6.43
N TYR A 251 -31.73 8.23 6.31
CA TYR A 251 -32.08 7.16 5.36
C TYR A 251 -32.20 5.84 6.11
N GLN A 252 -33.32 5.16 5.94
CA GLN A 252 -33.45 3.77 6.33
C GLN A 252 -32.80 2.93 5.21
N LEU A 253 -31.61 2.41 5.47
CA LEU A 253 -30.80 1.69 4.48
C LEU A 253 -31.18 0.22 4.32
N PHE A 254 -31.91 -0.34 5.28
CA PHE A 254 -32.35 -1.74 5.31
C PHE A 254 -33.86 -1.84 5.57
N PRO A 255 -34.56 -2.86 5.02
CA PRO A 255 -35.90 -3.21 5.43
C PRO A 255 -35.97 -3.50 6.94
N GLU A 256 -37.10 -3.21 7.58
CA GLU A 256 -37.32 -3.64 8.96
C GLU A 256 -37.20 -5.14 9.11
N SER A 257 -36.64 -5.62 10.22
CA SER A 257 -36.51 -7.03 10.50
C SER A 257 -37.87 -7.63 10.85
N SER A 258 -38.18 -8.80 10.27
CA SER A 258 -39.38 -9.54 10.61
C SER A 258 -39.38 -9.93 12.08
N LYS A 259 -40.58 -9.89 12.72
CA LYS A 259 -40.76 -10.41 14.07
C LYS A 259 -40.75 -11.93 14.10
N GLU A 260 -41.14 -12.57 12.99
CA GLU A 260 -41.03 -14.01 12.79
C GLU A 260 -39.59 -14.38 12.47
N ILE A 261 -39.17 -15.53 12.97
CA ILE A 261 -37.87 -16.13 12.70
C ILE A 261 -37.98 -17.33 11.81
N LYS A 262 -36.90 -17.72 11.16
CA LYS A 262 -36.74 -18.98 10.44
C LYS A 262 -35.43 -19.64 10.78
N THR A 263 -35.36 -20.96 10.72
CA THR A 263 -34.12 -21.74 10.88
C THR A 263 -33.84 -22.47 9.58
N LEU A 264 -32.63 -22.26 9.06
CA LEU A 264 -32.16 -22.82 7.80
C LEU A 264 -31.06 -23.82 8.09
N GLN A 265 -31.16 -25.03 7.54
CA GLN A 265 -30.17 -26.09 7.70
C GLN A 265 -29.32 -26.22 6.44
N TYR A 266 -28.03 -26.18 6.61
CA TYR A 266 -27.04 -26.40 5.55
C TYR A 266 -26.15 -27.58 5.89
N LYS A 267 -25.85 -28.43 4.89
CA LYS A 267 -24.98 -29.61 5.04
C LYS A 267 -23.92 -29.66 3.96
N GLN A 268 -22.70 -29.99 4.35
CA GLN A 268 -21.61 -30.24 3.41
C GLN A 268 -20.60 -31.22 4.01
N ASN A 269 -20.16 -32.17 3.19
CA ASN A 269 -19.07 -33.10 3.51
C ASN A 269 -17.80 -32.67 2.79
N ASN A 270 -16.65 -33.12 3.31
CA ASN A 270 -15.35 -32.93 2.71
C ASN A 270 -14.98 -31.45 2.52
N ILE A 271 -15.23 -30.64 3.53
CA ILE A 271 -14.82 -29.23 3.61
C ILE A 271 -14.12 -28.98 4.93
N HIS A 272 -13.39 -27.88 5.02
CA HIS A 272 -12.58 -27.50 6.19
C HIS A 272 -12.99 -26.16 6.80
N ASP A 273 -13.96 -25.46 6.22
CA ASP A 273 -14.51 -24.22 6.77
C ASP A 273 -15.99 -24.04 6.41
N PHE A 274 -16.69 -23.21 7.19
CA PHE A 274 -18.08 -22.86 6.96
C PHE A 274 -18.31 -21.37 7.15
N ALA A 275 -18.68 -20.66 6.09
CA ALA A 275 -19.02 -19.25 6.10
C ALA A 275 -20.49 -19.04 5.71
N TRP A 276 -21.09 -17.96 6.21
CA TRP A 276 -22.41 -17.55 5.79
C TRP A 276 -22.56 -16.03 5.79
N PHE A 277 -23.46 -15.55 4.93
CA PHE A 277 -23.72 -14.15 4.66
C PHE A 277 -25.20 -13.90 4.73
N ALA A 278 -25.62 -12.77 5.31
CA ALA A 278 -27.03 -12.47 5.47
C ALA A 278 -27.32 -10.99 5.20
N ASP A 279 -28.26 -10.73 4.29
CA ASP A 279 -28.73 -9.38 3.99
C ASP A 279 -30.19 -9.42 3.53
N LYS A 280 -31.03 -8.56 4.08
CA LYS A 280 -32.46 -8.45 3.73
C LYS A 280 -32.67 -7.91 2.31
N ARG A 281 -31.66 -7.29 1.73
CA ARG A 281 -31.73 -6.62 0.42
C ARG A 281 -31.26 -7.50 -0.73
N PHE A 282 -30.70 -8.68 -0.51
CA PHE A 282 -30.19 -9.51 -1.59
C PHE A 282 -31.26 -9.85 -2.64
N ILE A 283 -30.89 -9.57 -3.90
CA ILE A 283 -31.41 -10.19 -5.10
C ILE A 283 -30.69 -11.54 -5.24
N VAL A 284 -31.40 -12.58 -5.59
CA VAL A 284 -30.83 -13.92 -5.76
C VAL A 284 -31.08 -14.36 -7.21
N ASN A 285 -30.04 -14.65 -7.93
CA ASN A 285 -30.12 -15.33 -9.21
C ASN A 285 -29.74 -16.79 -9.02
N TYR A 286 -30.62 -17.68 -9.48
CA TYR A 286 -30.47 -19.12 -9.32
C TYR A 286 -30.53 -19.79 -10.71
N ASP A 287 -29.55 -20.65 -11.01
CA ASP A 287 -29.47 -21.41 -12.25
C ASP A 287 -28.67 -22.70 -12.00
N THR A 288 -28.54 -23.54 -12.99
CA THR A 288 -27.80 -24.79 -12.93
C THR A 288 -26.66 -24.84 -13.95
N CYS A 289 -25.62 -25.59 -13.64
CA CYS A 289 -24.51 -25.86 -14.56
C CYS A 289 -24.33 -27.37 -14.75
N ARG A 290 -24.43 -27.85 -15.97
CA ARG A 290 -24.13 -29.25 -16.32
C ARG A 290 -22.62 -29.37 -16.58
N LEU A 291 -22.01 -30.34 -15.90
CA LEU A 291 -20.60 -30.69 -15.99
C LEU A 291 -20.37 -31.78 -17.07
N ALA A 292 -19.09 -32.07 -17.37
CA ALA A 292 -18.71 -33.03 -18.43
C ALA A 292 -19.21 -34.47 -18.12
N SER A 293 -19.20 -34.90 -16.87
CA SER A 293 -19.74 -36.21 -16.44
C SER A 293 -21.25 -36.33 -16.60
N GLY A 294 -21.96 -35.22 -16.83
CA GLY A 294 -23.41 -35.15 -16.81
C GLY A 294 -24.01 -34.73 -15.47
N LYS A 295 -23.17 -34.59 -14.42
CA LYS A 295 -23.59 -34.05 -13.12
C LYS A 295 -24.10 -32.63 -13.31
N THR A 296 -25.22 -32.30 -12.66
CA THR A 296 -25.79 -30.96 -12.63
C THR A 296 -25.60 -30.37 -11.25
N ILE A 297 -25.01 -29.16 -11.18
CA ILE A 297 -24.81 -28.42 -9.92
C ILE A 297 -25.64 -27.14 -9.92
N ASP A 298 -26.00 -26.68 -8.73
CA ASP A 298 -26.67 -25.39 -8.54
C ASP A 298 -25.64 -24.25 -8.61
N VAL A 299 -26.01 -23.16 -9.29
CA VAL A 299 -25.19 -21.93 -9.37
C VAL A 299 -26.04 -20.77 -8.87
N VAL A 300 -25.61 -20.14 -7.77
CA VAL A 300 -26.39 -19.08 -7.13
C VAL A 300 -25.55 -17.83 -6.94
N THR A 301 -26.13 -16.68 -7.24
CA THR A 301 -25.44 -15.40 -6.97
C THR A 301 -26.33 -14.45 -6.16
N TYR A 302 -25.73 -13.75 -5.20
CA TYR A 302 -26.42 -12.88 -4.25
C TYR A 302 -25.81 -11.49 -4.32
N TYR A 303 -26.64 -10.46 -4.55
CA TYR A 303 -26.17 -9.06 -4.61
C TYR A 303 -27.29 -8.08 -4.29
N THR A 304 -26.93 -6.86 -3.91
CA THR A 304 -27.92 -5.83 -3.56
C THR A 304 -28.46 -5.09 -4.80
N PRO A 305 -29.66 -4.51 -4.75
CA PRO A 305 -30.27 -3.77 -5.87
C PRO A 305 -29.38 -2.65 -6.44
N LYS A 306 -28.57 -2.00 -5.60
CA LYS A 306 -27.63 -0.96 -6.00
C LYS A 306 -26.65 -1.44 -7.09
N TYR A 307 -26.26 -2.71 -7.07
CA TYR A 307 -25.26 -3.28 -7.98
C TYR A 307 -25.86 -4.20 -9.05
N LYS A 308 -27.17 -4.21 -9.22
CA LYS A 308 -27.90 -5.08 -10.17
C LYS A 308 -27.29 -5.07 -11.59
N GLU A 309 -27.03 -3.89 -12.15
CA GLU A 309 -26.44 -3.78 -13.49
C GLU A 309 -25.01 -4.29 -13.56
N HIS A 310 -24.23 -4.09 -12.51
CA HIS A 310 -22.86 -4.56 -12.43
C HIS A 310 -22.80 -6.09 -12.32
N TRP A 311 -23.69 -6.69 -11.53
CA TRP A 311 -23.75 -8.13 -11.25
C TRP A 311 -24.63 -8.94 -12.23
N ARG A 312 -25.23 -8.31 -13.24
CA ARG A 312 -26.17 -8.98 -14.15
C ARG A 312 -25.63 -10.24 -14.84
N ASN A 313 -24.31 -10.33 -15.08
CA ASN A 313 -23.66 -11.46 -15.73
C ASN A 313 -23.02 -12.45 -14.72
N SER A 314 -23.21 -12.28 -13.42
CA SER A 314 -22.54 -13.08 -12.39
C SER A 314 -22.79 -14.60 -12.53
N ILE A 315 -24.02 -15.03 -12.83
CA ILE A 315 -24.33 -16.45 -13.10
C ILE A 315 -23.53 -16.99 -14.30
N ALA A 316 -23.52 -16.27 -15.42
CA ALA A 316 -22.81 -16.71 -16.62
C ALA A 316 -21.30 -16.78 -16.38
N ASN A 317 -20.74 -15.83 -15.65
CA ASN A 317 -19.34 -15.80 -15.25
C ASN A 317 -19.01 -16.97 -14.33
N SER A 318 -19.84 -17.25 -13.31
CA SER A 318 -19.67 -18.39 -12.40
C SER A 318 -19.67 -19.72 -13.13
N LYS A 319 -20.63 -19.94 -14.05
CA LYS A 319 -20.68 -21.16 -14.89
C LYS A 319 -19.43 -21.29 -15.77
N SER A 320 -18.95 -20.18 -16.33
CA SER A 320 -17.75 -20.16 -17.16
C SER A 320 -16.50 -20.54 -16.35
N ALA A 321 -16.35 -20.00 -15.14
CA ALA A 321 -15.27 -20.33 -14.23
C ALA A 321 -15.29 -21.82 -13.82
N VAL A 322 -16.44 -22.33 -13.36
CA VAL A 322 -16.57 -23.74 -12.97
C VAL A 322 -16.19 -24.68 -14.13
N ARG A 323 -16.64 -24.41 -15.36
CA ARG A 323 -16.28 -25.24 -16.52
C ARG A 323 -14.78 -25.14 -16.84
N HIS A 324 -14.20 -23.96 -16.71
CA HIS A 324 -12.78 -23.75 -16.97
C HIS A 324 -11.91 -24.61 -16.04
N TYR A 325 -12.12 -24.50 -14.73
CA TYR A 325 -11.34 -25.29 -13.76
C TYR A 325 -11.65 -26.78 -13.84
N SER A 326 -12.94 -27.15 -14.02
CA SER A 326 -13.34 -28.55 -14.18
C SER A 326 -12.66 -29.22 -15.39
N SER A 327 -12.40 -28.47 -16.46
CA SER A 327 -11.76 -29.02 -17.66
C SER A 327 -10.25 -29.09 -17.63
N LEU A 328 -9.60 -28.34 -16.72
CA LEU A 328 -8.14 -28.19 -16.67
C LEU A 328 -7.49 -28.85 -15.47
N VAL A 329 -8.24 -29.04 -14.37
CA VAL A 329 -7.70 -29.54 -13.10
C VAL A 329 -8.38 -30.84 -12.69
N GLY A 330 -9.73 -30.87 -12.69
CA GLY A 330 -10.56 -31.96 -12.27
C GLY A 330 -12.00 -31.53 -12.08
N GLU A 331 -12.97 -32.42 -12.26
CA GLU A 331 -14.38 -32.03 -12.19
C GLU A 331 -14.79 -31.58 -10.79
N TYR A 332 -15.63 -30.52 -10.72
CA TYR A 332 -16.14 -29.94 -9.48
C TYR A 332 -16.95 -30.98 -8.67
N PRO A 333 -16.56 -31.31 -7.42
CA PRO A 333 -17.14 -32.44 -6.72
C PRO A 333 -18.41 -32.10 -5.94
N TYR A 334 -18.66 -30.82 -5.60
CA TYR A 334 -19.80 -30.40 -4.80
C TYR A 334 -21.08 -30.21 -5.64
N ASN A 335 -22.24 -30.03 -5.00
CA ASN A 335 -23.56 -29.87 -5.67
C ASN A 335 -23.91 -28.41 -5.92
N VAL A 336 -23.25 -27.48 -5.27
CA VAL A 336 -23.54 -26.05 -5.34
C VAL A 336 -22.28 -25.24 -5.46
N VAL A 337 -22.33 -24.12 -6.20
CA VAL A 337 -21.34 -23.04 -6.18
C VAL A 337 -22.09 -21.72 -6.02
N GLN A 338 -21.65 -20.90 -5.09
CA GLN A 338 -22.30 -19.66 -4.73
C GLN A 338 -21.31 -18.49 -4.78
N VAL A 339 -21.82 -17.34 -5.21
CA VAL A 339 -21.05 -16.09 -5.24
C VAL A 339 -21.88 -15.00 -4.57
N VAL A 340 -21.36 -14.40 -3.52
CA VAL A 340 -22.08 -13.41 -2.72
C VAL A 340 -21.34 -12.06 -2.74
N GLN A 341 -22.09 -10.98 -2.90
CA GLN A 341 -21.59 -9.62 -2.72
C GLN A 341 -21.34 -9.35 -1.23
N GLY A 342 -20.15 -8.94 -0.88
CA GLY A 342 -19.81 -8.45 0.47
C GLY A 342 -20.40 -7.08 0.80
N PRO A 343 -20.30 -6.63 2.05
CA PRO A 343 -20.62 -5.26 2.45
C PRO A 343 -19.83 -4.21 1.65
N GLU A 344 -20.31 -2.95 1.67
CA GLU A 344 -19.64 -1.83 0.96
C GLU A 344 -18.18 -1.60 1.43
N SER A 345 -17.90 -1.93 2.68
CA SER A 345 -16.56 -1.83 3.29
C SER A 345 -15.61 -2.95 2.89
N PHE A 346 -16.13 -4.06 2.34
CA PHE A 346 -15.34 -5.21 1.93
C PHE A 346 -14.60 -4.95 0.61
N GLY A 347 -13.31 -5.24 0.58
CA GLY A 347 -12.44 -5.08 -0.60
C GLY A 347 -11.82 -6.41 -1.01
N GLY A 348 -11.74 -6.68 -2.33
CA GLY A 348 -11.17 -7.92 -2.86
C GLY A 348 -12.18 -9.05 -3.00
N GLY A 349 -11.74 -10.26 -2.77
CA GLY A 349 -12.55 -11.48 -2.69
C GLY A 349 -12.10 -12.33 -1.51
N MET A 350 -12.83 -13.40 -1.24
CA MET A 350 -12.45 -14.44 -0.28
C MET A 350 -13.17 -15.74 -0.59
N GLU A 351 -12.41 -16.80 -0.55
CA GLU A 351 -12.73 -18.14 -0.96
C GLU A 351 -13.17 -19.03 0.21
N TYR A 352 -14.45 -19.23 0.40
CA TYR A 352 -14.92 -20.29 1.31
C TYR A 352 -15.40 -21.49 0.51
N PRO A 353 -15.30 -22.72 1.04
CA PRO A 353 -15.75 -23.91 0.33
C PRO A 353 -17.20 -23.76 -0.15
N THR A 354 -17.45 -23.91 -1.44
CA THR A 354 -18.73 -23.79 -2.15
C THR A 354 -19.36 -22.40 -2.20
N ILE A 355 -18.80 -21.40 -1.50
CA ILE A 355 -19.30 -20.02 -1.50
C ILE A 355 -18.13 -19.04 -1.47
N THR A 356 -18.15 -18.06 -2.34
CA THR A 356 -17.14 -17.00 -2.38
C THR A 356 -17.78 -15.64 -2.15
N VAL A 357 -17.10 -14.74 -1.44
CA VAL A 357 -17.53 -13.36 -1.25
C VAL A 357 -16.67 -12.39 -2.07
N ILE A 358 -17.32 -11.45 -2.74
CA ILE A 358 -16.65 -10.50 -3.64
C ILE A 358 -17.07 -9.08 -3.31
N SER A 359 -16.12 -8.15 -3.39
CA SER A 359 -16.38 -6.71 -3.24
C SER A 359 -17.46 -6.23 -4.21
N PRO A 360 -18.31 -5.28 -3.80
CA PRO A 360 -19.47 -4.88 -4.59
C PRO A 360 -19.12 -4.14 -5.89
N GLY A 361 -18.04 -3.38 -5.91
CA GLY A 361 -17.68 -2.46 -6.98
C GLY A 361 -16.71 -3.00 -8.03
N GLY A 362 -16.26 -2.11 -8.93
CA GLY A 362 -15.30 -2.42 -10.00
C GLY A 362 -15.85 -2.29 -11.40
N THR A 363 -15.15 -2.86 -12.38
CA THR A 363 -15.62 -2.96 -13.78
C THR A 363 -16.25 -4.34 -14.01
N PRO A 364 -17.12 -4.50 -15.03
CA PRO A 364 -17.67 -5.84 -15.36
C PRO A 364 -16.59 -6.89 -15.62
N LYS A 365 -15.46 -6.49 -16.21
CA LYS A 365 -14.33 -7.39 -16.43
C LYS A 365 -13.62 -7.74 -15.12
N SER A 366 -13.37 -6.76 -14.24
CA SER A 366 -12.75 -7.06 -12.96
C SER A 366 -13.62 -7.97 -12.09
N LEU A 367 -14.94 -7.76 -12.09
CA LEU A 367 -15.87 -8.66 -11.40
C LEU A 367 -15.80 -10.10 -11.96
N ASP A 368 -15.76 -10.28 -13.28
CA ASP A 368 -15.63 -11.59 -13.90
C ASP A 368 -14.31 -12.28 -13.54
N ASN A 369 -13.21 -11.55 -13.59
CA ASN A 369 -11.90 -12.09 -13.21
C ASN A 369 -11.85 -12.46 -11.72
N THR A 370 -12.41 -11.62 -10.83
CA THR A 370 -12.49 -11.95 -9.40
C THR A 370 -13.41 -13.17 -9.16
N ILE A 371 -14.57 -13.26 -9.82
CA ILE A 371 -15.43 -14.46 -9.77
C ILE A 371 -14.65 -15.72 -10.18
N ALA A 372 -13.86 -15.63 -11.26
CA ALA A 372 -13.10 -16.77 -11.72
C ALA A 372 -11.99 -17.16 -10.74
N HIS A 373 -11.28 -16.19 -10.17
CA HIS A 373 -10.24 -16.38 -9.17
C HIS A 373 -10.82 -17.06 -7.92
N GLU A 374 -11.85 -16.47 -7.32
CA GLU A 374 -12.46 -16.98 -6.09
C GLU A 374 -13.14 -18.35 -6.27
N ILE A 375 -13.73 -18.62 -7.41
CA ILE A 375 -14.25 -19.96 -7.72
C ILE A 375 -13.11 -20.97 -7.87
N GLY A 376 -11.96 -20.56 -8.41
CA GLY A 376 -10.79 -21.40 -8.59
C GLY A 376 -10.23 -21.96 -7.28
N HIS A 377 -10.33 -21.20 -6.23
CA HIS A 377 -9.97 -21.62 -4.89
C HIS A 377 -10.81 -22.78 -4.35
N ASN A 378 -11.97 -23.12 -4.93
CA ASN A 378 -12.61 -24.40 -4.59
C ASN A 378 -11.72 -25.59 -4.94
N TRP A 379 -10.80 -25.48 -5.92
CA TRP A 379 -9.79 -26.50 -6.22
C TRP A 379 -8.52 -26.32 -5.37
N PHE A 380 -7.94 -25.10 -5.39
CA PHE A 380 -6.72 -24.75 -4.67
C PHE A 380 -7.08 -24.03 -3.37
N TYR A 381 -7.11 -24.71 -2.28
CA TYR A 381 -7.64 -24.47 -0.95
C TYR A 381 -8.82 -25.39 -0.60
N GLY A 382 -9.97 -25.26 -1.25
CA GLY A 382 -11.19 -25.99 -0.89
C GLY A 382 -11.07 -27.51 -1.00
N ILE A 383 -10.43 -28.01 -2.07
CA ILE A 383 -10.25 -29.45 -2.35
C ILE A 383 -8.83 -29.91 -2.08
N LEU A 384 -7.85 -29.14 -2.52
CA LEU A 384 -6.42 -29.35 -2.27
C LEU A 384 -5.99 -28.47 -1.09
N GLY A 385 -6.29 -28.94 0.14
CA GLY A 385 -6.18 -28.16 1.37
C GLY A 385 -4.75 -27.98 1.87
N SER A 386 -3.89 -27.35 1.08
CA SER A 386 -2.51 -27.01 1.49
C SER A 386 -2.49 -26.01 2.66
N ASN A 387 -1.35 -25.93 3.37
CA ASN A 387 -1.16 -24.94 4.42
C ASN A 387 -0.87 -23.57 3.78
N GLU A 388 -1.90 -22.76 3.59
CA GLU A 388 -1.85 -21.46 2.90
C GLU A 388 -1.07 -20.42 3.67
N ARG A 389 -1.02 -20.53 5.00
CA ARG A 389 -0.21 -19.65 5.83
C ARG A 389 1.29 -19.84 5.57
N GLU A 390 1.72 -21.08 5.48
CA GLU A 390 3.14 -21.42 5.30
C GLU A 390 3.56 -21.41 3.82
N HIS A 391 2.66 -21.85 2.91
CA HIS A 391 2.92 -22.06 1.49
C HIS A 391 1.86 -21.38 0.61
N PRO A 392 1.68 -20.04 0.69
CA PRO A 392 0.61 -19.34 -0.05
C PRO A 392 0.69 -19.52 -1.56
N TRP A 393 1.84 -19.90 -2.10
CA TRP A 393 2.02 -20.16 -3.51
C TRP A 393 1.26 -21.41 -4.01
N MET A 394 0.99 -22.39 -3.13
CA MET A 394 0.26 -23.62 -3.49
C MET A 394 -1.23 -23.38 -3.67
N ASP A 395 -1.75 -22.33 -3.07
CA ASP A 395 -3.08 -21.84 -3.20
C ASP A 395 -3.14 -20.69 -4.21
N GLU A 396 -2.79 -19.48 -3.82
CA GLU A 396 -2.88 -18.24 -4.58
C GLU A 396 -2.11 -18.27 -5.90
N GLY A 397 -0.91 -18.85 -5.87
CA GLY A 397 -0.05 -18.89 -7.03
C GLY A 397 -0.49 -19.89 -8.09
N ILE A 398 -0.91 -21.09 -7.67
CA ILE A 398 -1.44 -22.10 -8.61
C ILE A 398 -2.77 -21.61 -9.16
N ASN A 399 -3.64 -21.04 -8.30
CA ASN A 399 -4.90 -20.45 -8.74
C ASN A 399 -4.68 -19.33 -9.76
N SER A 400 -3.75 -18.39 -9.50
CA SER A 400 -3.40 -17.31 -10.42
C SER A 400 -2.86 -17.78 -11.78
N PHE A 401 -2.24 -18.94 -11.85
CA PHE A 401 -1.85 -19.52 -13.13
C PHE A 401 -3.05 -19.90 -13.99
N TYR A 402 -4.10 -20.46 -13.38
CA TYR A 402 -5.31 -20.86 -14.08
C TYR A 402 -6.25 -19.69 -14.37
N ASP A 403 -6.41 -18.73 -13.47
CA ASP A 403 -7.24 -17.55 -13.71
C ASP A 403 -6.64 -16.68 -14.83
N ASN A 404 -5.32 -16.61 -14.95
CA ASN A 404 -4.65 -15.96 -16.08
C ASN A 404 -4.95 -16.68 -17.41
N LYS A 405 -5.04 -18.01 -17.42
CA LYS A 405 -5.47 -18.78 -18.61
C LYS A 405 -6.94 -18.44 -18.94
N TYR A 406 -7.82 -18.34 -17.95
CA TYR A 406 -9.20 -17.91 -18.10
C TYR A 406 -9.29 -16.51 -18.71
N GLU A 407 -8.59 -15.53 -18.12
CA GLU A 407 -8.58 -14.15 -18.62
C GLU A 407 -8.09 -14.05 -20.07
N VAL A 408 -6.98 -14.71 -20.40
CA VAL A 408 -6.41 -14.70 -21.75
C VAL A 408 -7.35 -15.35 -22.75
N SER A 409 -8.01 -16.45 -22.38
CA SER A 409 -8.97 -17.15 -23.27
C SER A 409 -10.19 -16.29 -23.58
N LYS A 410 -10.69 -15.51 -22.62
CA LYS A 410 -11.93 -14.72 -22.72
C LYS A 410 -11.69 -13.31 -23.25
N TYR A 411 -10.58 -12.67 -22.88
CA TYR A 411 -10.31 -11.25 -23.14
C TYR A 411 -9.03 -10.98 -23.95
N GLY A 412 -8.27 -12.02 -24.28
CA GLY A 412 -6.97 -11.91 -24.92
C GLY A 412 -5.89 -11.32 -23.99
N LYS A 413 -4.66 -11.18 -24.49
CA LYS A 413 -3.54 -10.66 -23.71
C LYS A 413 -3.77 -9.22 -23.24
N GLN A 414 -3.60 -8.99 -21.95
CA GLN A 414 -3.76 -7.70 -21.28
C GLN A 414 -2.42 -6.99 -21.06
N ILE A 415 -2.47 -5.74 -20.57
CA ILE A 415 -1.27 -5.03 -20.09
C ILE A 415 -0.80 -5.71 -18.81
N GLN A 416 0.47 -6.07 -18.76
CA GLN A 416 1.06 -6.82 -17.65
C GLN A 416 1.65 -5.86 -16.60
N LEU A 417 0.78 -5.20 -15.83
CA LEU A 417 1.23 -4.28 -14.77
C LEU A 417 1.98 -5.01 -13.65
N ASP A 418 1.49 -6.18 -13.25
CA ASP A 418 2.11 -6.98 -12.19
C ASP A 418 3.51 -7.46 -12.60
N ARG A 419 3.70 -7.78 -13.88
CA ARG A 419 5.04 -8.05 -14.44
C ARG A 419 5.97 -6.85 -14.24
N LEU A 420 5.53 -5.65 -14.61
CA LEU A 420 6.36 -4.45 -14.49
C LEU A 420 6.68 -4.13 -13.02
N ALA A 421 5.71 -4.32 -12.13
CA ALA A 421 5.88 -4.12 -10.71
C ALA A 421 6.83 -5.17 -10.10
N PHE A 422 6.62 -6.45 -10.39
CA PHE A 422 7.50 -7.53 -9.93
C PHE A 422 8.93 -7.38 -10.45
N GLU A 423 9.12 -7.18 -11.77
CA GLU A 423 10.45 -6.96 -12.34
C GLU A 423 11.15 -5.75 -11.72
N THR A 424 10.39 -4.70 -11.34
CA THR A 424 10.95 -3.54 -10.60
C THR A 424 11.49 -3.98 -9.25
N LYS A 425 10.74 -4.78 -8.49
CA LYS A 425 11.20 -5.35 -7.22
C LYS A 425 12.44 -6.23 -7.41
N ALA A 426 12.42 -7.09 -8.41
CA ALA A 426 13.51 -8.01 -8.73
C ALA A 426 14.82 -7.30 -9.11
N VAL A 427 14.75 -6.28 -9.99
CA VAL A 427 15.92 -5.47 -10.40
C VAL A 427 16.48 -4.68 -9.21
N THR A 428 15.61 -4.09 -8.38
CA THR A 428 16.03 -3.33 -7.19
C THR A 428 16.39 -4.22 -5.99
N LYS A 429 16.40 -5.55 -6.14
CA LYS A 429 16.70 -6.54 -5.09
C LYS A 429 15.82 -6.37 -3.84
N THR A 430 14.53 -6.09 -4.06
CA THR A 430 13.52 -5.90 -3.00
C THR A 430 12.38 -6.90 -3.09
N ASP A 431 12.45 -7.83 -4.04
CA ASP A 431 11.57 -8.99 -4.11
C ASP A 431 11.94 -10.03 -3.04
N GLN A 432 11.05 -10.98 -2.82
CA GLN A 432 11.21 -12.07 -1.87
C GLN A 432 11.09 -13.43 -2.61
N PRO A 433 11.57 -14.54 -2.04
CA PRO A 433 11.39 -15.87 -2.63
C PRO A 433 9.91 -16.28 -2.62
N ILE A 434 9.52 -17.20 -3.50
CA ILE A 434 8.16 -17.75 -3.60
C ILE A 434 7.83 -18.57 -2.35
N GLU A 435 8.74 -19.46 -1.95
CA GLU A 435 8.60 -20.31 -0.76
C GLU A 435 8.89 -19.47 0.50
N LEU A 436 7.85 -18.81 0.98
CA LEU A 436 7.89 -17.97 2.18
C LEU A 436 6.49 -17.91 2.78
N SER A 437 6.38 -17.99 4.11
CA SER A 437 5.09 -17.85 4.80
C SER A 437 4.47 -16.46 4.57
N SER A 438 3.16 -16.40 4.43
CA SER A 438 2.40 -15.21 4.05
C SER A 438 2.67 -14.01 4.95
N GLU A 439 2.84 -14.22 6.25
CA GLU A 439 3.14 -13.19 7.26
C GLU A 439 4.54 -12.55 7.13
N LYS A 440 5.49 -13.23 6.44
CA LYS A 440 6.86 -12.72 6.22
C LYS A 440 6.98 -11.88 4.95
N PHE A 441 6.00 -11.94 4.07
CA PHE A 441 5.97 -11.05 2.92
C PHE A 441 5.72 -9.60 3.34
N SER A 442 6.34 -8.64 2.65
CA SER A 442 5.78 -7.29 2.63
C SER A 442 4.47 -7.30 1.83
N GLU A 443 3.53 -6.43 2.15
CA GLU A 443 2.22 -6.35 1.47
C GLU A 443 2.36 -6.38 -0.07
N ALA A 444 3.23 -5.54 -0.64
CA ALA A 444 3.44 -5.50 -2.07
C ALA A 444 4.06 -6.80 -2.63
N ASN A 445 4.94 -7.48 -1.89
CA ASN A 445 5.51 -8.74 -2.35
C ASN A 445 4.56 -9.91 -2.19
N TYR A 446 3.62 -9.87 -1.24
CA TYR A 446 2.59 -10.90 -1.14
C TYR A 446 1.86 -11.03 -2.48
N ASN A 447 1.27 -9.94 -2.96
CA ASN A 447 0.56 -9.92 -4.23
C ASN A 447 1.48 -10.21 -5.45
N LEU A 448 2.69 -9.65 -5.48
CA LEU A 448 3.59 -9.79 -6.63
C LEU A 448 4.36 -11.11 -6.67
N VAL A 449 4.53 -11.79 -5.55
CA VAL A 449 5.34 -13.00 -5.49
C VAL A 449 4.49 -14.24 -5.30
N ALA A 450 3.61 -14.29 -4.28
CA ALA A 450 2.76 -15.45 -4.06
C ALA A 450 1.81 -15.68 -5.24
N TYR A 451 1.27 -14.62 -5.84
CA TYR A 451 0.38 -14.67 -7.01
C TYR A 451 1.17 -14.64 -8.34
N TYR A 452 1.68 -13.47 -8.75
CA TYR A 452 2.21 -13.26 -10.09
C TYR A 452 3.49 -14.05 -10.37
N LYS A 453 4.53 -13.94 -9.53
CA LYS A 453 5.81 -14.66 -9.75
C LYS A 453 5.61 -16.17 -9.77
N THR A 454 4.72 -16.69 -8.92
CA THR A 454 4.36 -18.11 -8.87
C THR A 454 3.65 -18.54 -10.15
N ALA A 455 2.67 -17.78 -10.63
CA ALA A 455 2.03 -18.09 -11.91
C ALA A 455 3.04 -18.13 -13.08
N GLU A 456 4.04 -17.22 -13.07
CA GLU A 456 5.13 -17.24 -14.07
C GLU A 456 6.08 -18.43 -13.88
N TRP A 457 6.33 -18.85 -12.63
CA TRP A 457 7.09 -20.05 -12.33
C TRP A 457 6.37 -21.32 -12.83
N LEU A 458 5.07 -21.40 -12.68
CA LEU A 458 4.27 -22.50 -13.24
C LEU A 458 4.28 -22.49 -14.78
N ARG A 459 4.29 -21.32 -15.44
CA ARG A 459 4.50 -21.24 -16.90
C ARG A 459 5.90 -21.72 -17.31
N TYR A 460 6.91 -21.40 -16.50
CA TYR A 460 8.24 -21.94 -16.71
C TYR A 460 8.24 -23.47 -16.58
N LEU A 461 7.61 -24.02 -15.55
CA LEU A 461 7.49 -25.47 -15.33
C LEU A 461 6.68 -26.15 -16.45
N GLU A 462 5.58 -25.56 -16.90
CA GLU A 462 4.79 -26.03 -18.04
C GLU A 462 5.63 -26.08 -19.34
N ALA A 463 6.47 -25.07 -19.58
CA ALA A 463 7.35 -25.04 -20.74
C ALA A 463 8.47 -26.13 -20.68
N GLU A 464 9.01 -26.42 -19.50
CA GLU A 464 10.02 -27.47 -19.28
C GLU A 464 9.44 -28.88 -19.46
N LEU A 465 8.21 -29.11 -19.06
CA LEU A 465 7.54 -30.40 -19.11
C LEU A 465 6.84 -30.66 -20.45
N GLY A 466 6.39 -29.61 -21.12
CA GLY A 466 5.41 -29.61 -22.20
C GLY A 466 3.97 -29.59 -21.64
N ALA A 467 3.08 -28.90 -22.34
CA ALA A 467 1.71 -28.64 -21.87
C ALA A 467 0.90 -29.92 -21.56
N GLU A 468 1.03 -30.98 -22.37
CA GLU A 468 0.33 -32.24 -22.15
C GLU A 468 0.79 -32.96 -20.89
N THR A 469 2.12 -33.06 -20.67
CA THR A 469 2.69 -33.72 -19.49
C THR A 469 2.38 -32.93 -18.23
N PHE A 470 2.44 -31.59 -18.30
CA PHE A 470 2.08 -30.73 -17.18
C PHE A 470 0.60 -30.91 -16.79
N THR A 471 -0.33 -30.93 -17.78
CA THR A 471 -1.77 -31.14 -17.51
C THR A 471 -2.01 -32.50 -16.85
N LYS A 472 -1.39 -33.59 -17.39
CA LYS A 472 -1.47 -34.91 -16.74
C LYS A 472 -0.93 -34.90 -15.30
N GLY A 473 0.14 -34.18 -15.05
CA GLY A 473 0.68 -34.01 -13.70
C GLY A 473 -0.31 -33.31 -12.75
N MET A 474 -0.99 -32.27 -13.23
CA MET A 474 -2.00 -31.54 -12.44
C MET A 474 -3.26 -32.40 -12.18
N GLU A 475 -3.73 -33.13 -13.18
CA GLU A 475 -4.86 -34.07 -13.01
C GLU A 475 -4.50 -35.18 -11.99
N GLU A 476 -3.29 -35.72 -12.05
CA GLU A 476 -2.81 -36.74 -11.09
C GLU A 476 -2.63 -36.14 -9.68
N TYR A 477 -2.14 -34.89 -9.58
CA TYR A 477 -2.04 -34.16 -8.30
C TYR A 477 -3.44 -33.99 -7.68
N TYR A 478 -4.42 -33.51 -8.45
CA TYR A 478 -5.81 -33.42 -8.02
C TYR A 478 -6.35 -34.79 -7.58
N ARG A 479 -6.18 -35.83 -8.38
CA ARG A 479 -6.70 -37.19 -8.11
C ARG A 479 -6.14 -37.79 -6.82
N ARG A 480 -4.84 -37.57 -6.50
CA ARG A 480 -4.18 -38.12 -5.31
C ARG A 480 -4.46 -37.32 -4.04
N TRP A 481 -4.60 -36.02 -4.19
CA TRP A 481 -4.58 -35.09 -3.06
C TRP A 481 -5.91 -34.39 -2.80
N GLN A 482 -6.95 -34.66 -3.55
CA GLN A 482 -8.30 -34.13 -3.23
C GLN A 482 -8.72 -34.50 -1.80
N PHE A 483 -9.22 -33.50 -1.06
CA PHE A 483 -9.64 -33.59 0.35
C PHE A 483 -8.53 -34.01 1.31
N LYS A 484 -7.30 -33.62 1.00
CA LYS A 484 -6.09 -33.86 1.80
C LYS A 484 -5.28 -32.58 1.92
N HIS A 485 -4.20 -32.66 2.73
CA HIS A 485 -3.26 -31.56 2.98
C HIS A 485 -1.91 -31.79 2.29
N PRO A 486 -1.79 -31.51 0.97
CA PRO A 486 -0.53 -31.66 0.26
C PRO A 486 0.51 -30.65 0.73
N GLN A 487 1.77 -31.07 0.74
CA GLN A 487 2.94 -30.23 0.98
C GLN A 487 3.67 -29.93 -0.33
N PRO A 488 4.58 -28.94 -0.38
CA PRO A 488 5.41 -28.65 -1.56
C PRO A 488 6.10 -29.86 -2.17
N GLU A 489 6.60 -30.76 -1.32
CA GLU A 489 7.29 -31.98 -1.73
C GLU A 489 6.35 -32.97 -2.41
N ASP A 490 5.10 -33.01 -2.01
CA ASP A 490 4.07 -33.89 -2.58
C ASP A 490 3.73 -33.45 -3.99
N PHE A 491 3.56 -32.13 -4.20
CA PHE A 491 3.36 -31.56 -5.53
C PHE A 491 4.56 -31.87 -6.45
N LYS A 492 5.78 -31.62 -5.97
CA LYS A 492 7.01 -31.95 -6.72
C LYS A 492 7.05 -33.40 -7.11
N LYS A 493 6.81 -34.30 -6.15
CA LYS A 493 6.85 -35.76 -6.35
C LYS A 493 5.87 -36.21 -7.44
N VAL A 494 4.64 -35.70 -7.42
CA VAL A 494 3.64 -36.03 -8.47
C VAL A 494 4.11 -35.57 -9.83
N MET A 495 4.67 -34.37 -9.94
CA MET A 495 5.17 -33.83 -11.22
C MET A 495 6.38 -34.61 -11.73
N GLU A 496 7.30 -35.04 -10.86
CA GLU A 496 8.45 -35.89 -11.21
C GLU A 496 8.02 -37.29 -11.68
N GLU A 497 7.13 -37.94 -10.92
CA GLU A 497 6.61 -39.27 -11.27
C GLU A 497 5.85 -39.25 -12.60
N THR A 498 5.04 -38.23 -12.86
CA THR A 498 4.24 -38.11 -14.09
C THR A 498 5.13 -37.81 -15.31
N SER A 499 6.15 -36.98 -15.13
CA SER A 499 7.02 -36.52 -16.22
C SER A 499 8.23 -37.44 -16.47
N GLY A 500 8.64 -38.26 -15.49
CA GLY A 500 9.89 -39.01 -15.49
C GLY A 500 11.14 -38.12 -15.42
N LYS A 501 11.02 -36.85 -15.07
CA LYS A 501 12.13 -35.87 -15.03
C LYS A 501 12.46 -35.51 -13.60
N ASN A 502 13.73 -35.25 -13.30
CA ASN A 502 14.14 -34.59 -12.05
C ASN A 502 13.85 -33.08 -12.16
N LEU A 503 13.14 -32.53 -11.19
CA LEU A 503 12.70 -31.13 -11.17
C LEU A 503 13.42 -30.27 -10.12
N ASP A 504 14.51 -30.75 -9.50
CA ASP A 504 15.27 -30.01 -8.49
C ASP A 504 15.66 -28.60 -8.97
N SER A 505 16.11 -28.49 -10.23
CA SER A 505 16.49 -27.20 -10.83
C SER A 505 15.30 -26.23 -10.89
N ALA A 506 14.14 -26.69 -11.37
CA ALA A 506 12.92 -25.87 -11.48
C ALA A 506 12.40 -25.45 -10.10
N PHE A 507 12.36 -26.38 -9.13
CA PHE A 507 11.91 -26.12 -7.75
C PHE A 507 12.90 -25.25 -6.97
N SER A 508 14.20 -25.24 -7.33
CA SER A 508 15.16 -24.33 -6.70
C SER A 508 14.80 -22.85 -6.86
N TYR A 509 14.03 -22.49 -7.90
CA TYR A 509 13.57 -21.11 -8.11
C TYR A 509 12.54 -20.66 -7.07
N LEU A 510 11.82 -21.57 -6.40
CA LEU A 510 10.93 -21.24 -5.30
C LEU A 510 11.66 -20.52 -4.16
N HIS A 511 12.93 -20.84 -3.93
CA HIS A 511 13.76 -20.25 -2.87
C HIS A 511 14.64 -19.08 -3.34
N LYS A 512 14.54 -18.67 -4.62
CA LYS A 512 15.39 -17.62 -5.21
C LYS A 512 14.62 -16.32 -5.42
N THR A 513 15.31 -15.23 -5.16
CA THR A 513 14.88 -13.89 -5.60
C THR A 513 15.30 -13.61 -7.03
N GLY A 514 14.76 -12.56 -7.64
CA GLY A 514 15.07 -12.14 -9.00
C GLY A 514 14.08 -12.67 -10.03
N ILE A 515 14.33 -12.31 -11.29
CA ILE A 515 13.51 -12.70 -12.45
C ILE A 515 13.75 -14.16 -12.82
N LEU A 516 12.72 -14.79 -13.36
CA LEU A 516 12.82 -16.17 -13.88
C LEU A 516 13.52 -16.20 -15.25
N PRO A 517 14.11 -17.35 -15.65
CA PRO A 517 14.89 -17.46 -16.89
C PRO A 517 14.12 -17.05 -18.16
N ASN A 518 12.82 -17.32 -18.21
CA ASN A 518 11.95 -17.00 -19.35
C ASN A 518 11.53 -15.53 -19.45
N GLN A 519 11.93 -14.69 -18.49
CA GLN A 519 11.51 -13.27 -18.41
C GLN A 519 12.58 -12.26 -18.83
N GLN A 520 13.71 -12.70 -19.37
CA GLN A 520 14.80 -11.82 -19.77
C GLN A 520 14.41 -10.91 -20.93
N ARG A 521 14.86 -9.64 -20.87
CA ARG A 521 14.62 -8.65 -21.92
C ARG A 521 15.74 -8.69 -22.95
N THR A 522 15.37 -8.61 -24.22
CA THR A 522 16.32 -8.64 -25.33
C THR A 522 16.15 -7.41 -26.23
N GLY A 523 17.24 -6.68 -26.44
CA GLY A 523 17.27 -5.51 -27.33
C GLY A 523 16.61 -4.26 -26.76
N THR A 524 16.51 -3.21 -27.57
CA THR A 524 15.98 -1.89 -27.20
C THR A 524 15.02 -1.39 -28.29
N MET A 525 13.95 -0.71 -27.88
CA MET A 525 13.05 0.01 -28.79
C MET A 525 12.98 1.49 -28.38
N ALA A 526 12.90 2.38 -29.37
CA ALA A 526 12.59 3.78 -29.16
C ALA A 526 11.10 4.02 -29.47
N ALA A 527 10.42 4.80 -28.61
CA ALA A 527 9.02 5.14 -28.78
C ALA A 527 8.76 6.63 -28.53
N PHE A 528 7.96 7.23 -29.40
CA PHE A 528 7.43 8.56 -29.17
C PHE A 528 6.32 8.51 -28.12
N ILE A 529 6.35 9.40 -27.12
CA ILE A 529 5.40 9.39 -25.99
C ILE A 529 3.94 9.54 -26.43
N GLY A 530 3.69 10.20 -27.57
CA GLY A 530 2.34 10.33 -28.15
C GLY A 530 1.87 9.10 -28.92
N ASN A 531 2.70 8.10 -29.15
CA ASN A 531 2.33 6.90 -29.91
C ASN A 531 1.69 5.85 -28.97
N LYS A 532 0.39 6.02 -28.69
CA LYS A 532 -0.39 5.11 -27.84
C LYS A 532 -0.31 3.65 -28.30
N LYS A 533 -0.31 3.40 -29.62
CA LYS A 533 -0.22 2.04 -30.17
C LYS A 533 1.07 1.33 -29.75
N SER A 534 2.21 1.97 -29.91
CA SER A 534 3.51 1.39 -29.53
C SER A 534 3.63 1.18 -28.02
N LEU A 535 3.14 2.13 -27.22
CA LEU A 535 3.16 2.03 -25.76
C LEU A 535 2.23 0.92 -25.25
N LEU A 536 1.04 0.77 -25.82
CA LEU A 536 0.11 -0.30 -25.49
C LEU A 536 0.68 -1.68 -25.90
N ALA A 537 1.29 -1.78 -27.08
CA ALA A 537 1.94 -3.00 -27.52
C ALA A 537 3.10 -3.41 -26.59
N TYR A 538 3.91 -2.42 -26.16
CA TYR A 538 4.95 -2.62 -25.16
C TYR A 538 4.37 -3.07 -23.81
N GLY A 539 3.30 -2.44 -23.33
CA GLY A 539 2.65 -2.82 -22.06
C GLY A 539 2.08 -4.24 -22.07
N LYS A 540 1.61 -4.73 -23.22
CA LYS A 540 1.14 -6.12 -23.38
C LYS A 540 2.25 -7.15 -23.49
N ASN A 541 3.45 -6.75 -23.92
CA ASN A 541 4.61 -7.65 -24.05
C ASN A 541 5.93 -6.88 -23.85
N PRO A 542 6.34 -6.58 -22.62
CA PRO A 542 7.50 -5.76 -22.30
C PRO A 542 8.82 -6.55 -22.39
N THR A 543 9.13 -7.09 -23.57
CA THR A 543 10.33 -7.93 -23.81
C THR A 543 11.58 -7.14 -24.20
N LYS A 544 11.46 -5.82 -24.40
CA LYS A 544 12.57 -4.94 -24.82
C LYS A 544 12.85 -3.85 -23.80
N ASN A 545 14.05 -3.29 -23.81
CA ASN A 545 14.33 -2.02 -23.15
C ASN A 545 13.66 -0.88 -23.92
N LEU A 546 13.22 0.17 -23.21
CA LEU A 546 12.47 1.28 -23.79
C LEU A 546 13.26 2.58 -23.66
N ILE A 547 13.39 3.32 -24.77
CA ILE A 547 13.81 4.71 -24.81
C ILE A 547 12.60 5.54 -25.24
N LEU A 548 12.23 6.52 -24.44
CA LEU A 548 11.13 7.43 -24.71
C LEU A 548 11.67 8.78 -25.22
N PHE A 549 10.99 9.37 -26.19
CA PHE A 549 11.28 10.73 -26.64
C PHE A 549 9.98 11.48 -26.93
N GLY A 550 10.02 12.78 -26.84
CA GLY A 550 8.85 13.61 -27.08
C GLY A 550 9.13 15.10 -26.90
N PRO A 551 8.10 15.94 -27.04
CA PRO A 551 8.25 17.38 -26.82
C PRO A 551 8.46 17.65 -25.32
N SER A 552 9.34 18.62 -25.01
CA SER A 552 9.48 19.21 -23.69
C SER A 552 8.96 20.63 -23.67
N VAL A 553 8.26 20.96 -22.59
CA VAL A 553 7.70 22.30 -22.36
C VAL A 553 8.05 22.74 -20.96
N GLY A 554 8.50 23.98 -20.81
CA GLY A 554 8.74 24.60 -19.53
C GLY A 554 8.24 26.04 -19.50
N ILE A 555 8.15 26.60 -18.31
CA ILE A 555 7.76 27.99 -18.10
C ILE A 555 8.51 28.58 -16.91
N ASN A 556 9.01 29.78 -17.04
CA ASN A 556 9.45 30.63 -15.94
C ASN A 556 9.23 32.11 -16.25
N ALA A 557 9.48 32.97 -15.27
CA ALA A 557 9.20 34.39 -15.38
C ALA A 557 10.03 35.09 -16.47
N TYR A 558 11.22 34.64 -16.82
CA TYR A 558 12.17 35.30 -17.71
C TYR A 558 12.28 34.60 -19.06
N ASP A 559 12.41 33.29 -19.08
CA ASP A 559 12.47 32.52 -20.33
C ASP A 559 11.09 32.40 -20.99
N LYS A 560 9.98 32.74 -20.26
CA LYS A 560 8.59 32.59 -20.66
C LYS A 560 8.28 31.14 -20.99
N ILE A 561 7.72 30.86 -22.14
CA ILE A 561 7.48 29.48 -22.61
C ILE A 561 8.81 28.96 -23.19
N MET A 562 9.22 27.80 -22.70
CA MET A 562 10.38 27.08 -23.21
C MET A 562 9.89 25.87 -23.97
N LEU A 563 10.34 25.69 -25.21
CA LEU A 563 9.95 24.59 -26.07
C LEU A 563 11.20 23.80 -26.50
N GLY A 564 11.07 22.50 -26.51
CA GLY A 564 12.17 21.61 -26.89
C GLY A 564 11.74 20.15 -27.06
N ALA A 565 12.70 19.27 -26.91
CA ALA A 565 12.46 17.84 -26.92
C ALA A 565 13.18 17.17 -25.76
N PHE A 566 12.64 16.04 -25.31
CA PHE A 566 13.34 15.21 -24.34
C PHE A 566 13.64 13.82 -24.91
N VAL A 567 14.68 13.20 -24.37
CA VAL A 567 14.97 11.76 -24.52
C VAL A 567 15.31 11.17 -23.18
N THR A 568 14.79 9.98 -22.88
CA THR A 568 14.98 9.30 -21.61
C THR A 568 14.84 7.80 -21.74
N ASN A 569 15.50 7.05 -20.86
CA ASN A 569 15.25 5.64 -20.64
C ASN A 569 14.52 5.36 -19.30
N LEU A 570 13.93 6.39 -18.71
CA LEU A 570 13.11 6.23 -17.51
C LEU A 570 11.88 5.39 -17.83
N LYS A 571 11.78 4.24 -17.21
CA LYS A 571 10.73 3.22 -17.40
C LYS A 571 10.59 2.36 -16.17
N LEU A 572 9.61 1.48 -16.15
CA LEU A 572 9.50 0.35 -15.23
C LEU A 572 9.73 -0.96 -15.99
N PRO A 573 10.52 -1.88 -15.44
CA PRO A 573 11.48 -1.72 -14.34
C PRO A 573 12.61 -0.75 -14.71
N PRO A 574 13.23 -0.09 -13.73
CA PRO A 574 14.32 0.84 -13.98
C PRO A 574 15.54 0.10 -14.57
N SER A 575 16.30 0.78 -15.41
CA SER A 575 17.62 0.32 -15.81
C SER A 575 18.64 0.74 -14.76
N ASP A 576 19.75 0.00 -14.62
CA ASP A 576 20.83 0.39 -13.72
C ASP A 576 21.40 1.77 -14.10
N PHE A 577 21.59 2.00 -15.39
CA PHE A 577 21.88 3.34 -15.94
C PHE A 577 20.58 4.02 -16.36
N GLN A 578 20.33 5.21 -15.80
CA GLN A 578 19.16 6.02 -16.09
C GLN A 578 19.56 7.42 -16.49
N PHE A 579 18.88 7.98 -17.49
CA PHE A 579 19.13 9.34 -17.94
C PHE A 579 17.85 10.04 -18.42
N LEU A 580 17.89 11.37 -18.35
CA LEU A 580 16.96 12.29 -18.98
C LEU A 580 17.75 13.45 -19.55
N LEU A 581 17.49 13.84 -20.80
CA LEU A 581 17.99 15.04 -21.42
C LEU A 581 16.80 15.82 -22.00
N ALA A 582 16.66 17.08 -21.66
CA ALA A 582 15.55 17.96 -22.10
C ALA A 582 16.07 19.37 -22.45
N PRO A 583 16.77 19.53 -23.60
CA PRO A 583 17.10 20.84 -24.11
C PRO A 583 15.84 21.58 -24.57
N MET A 584 15.78 22.89 -24.29
CA MET A 584 14.67 23.77 -24.63
C MET A 584 15.17 25.15 -25.08
N TYR A 585 14.38 25.86 -25.83
CA TYR A 585 14.60 27.25 -26.22
C TYR A 585 13.60 28.17 -25.52
N GLY A 586 14.07 29.14 -24.76
CA GLY A 586 13.26 30.11 -24.05
C GLY A 586 12.79 31.26 -24.98
N THR A 587 11.49 31.40 -25.13
CA THR A 587 10.90 32.41 -26.01
C THR A 587 11.11 33.84 -25.50
N GLY A 588 11.20 34.02 -24.18
CA GLY A 588 11.44 35.34 -23.57
C GLY A 588 12.91 35.78 -23.63
N SER A 589 13.81 34.91 -23.17
CA SER A 589 15.26 35.19 -23.13
C SER A 589 15.97 35.01 -24.47
N LYS A 590 15.37 34.27 -25.39
CA LYS A 590 15.96 33.83 -26.67
C LYS A 590 17.29 33.07 -26.49
N LYS A 591 17.38 32.30 -25.40
CA LYS A 591 18.53 31.49 -25.01
C LYS A 591 18.21 30.00 -25.00
N LEU A 592 19.27 29.19 -25.22
CA LEU A 592 19.17 27.75 -24.96
C LEU A 592 19.13 27.52 -23.45
N THR A 593 18.09 26.80 -23.00
CA THR A 593 17.81 26.41 -21.63
C THR A 593 17.63 24.90 -21.55
N GLY A 594 17.42 24.37 -20.39
CA GLY A 594 17.08 22.96 -20.20
C GLY A 594 17.70 22.32 -19.00
N LEU A 595 17.41 21.05 -18.87
CA LEU A 595 17.90 20.21 -17.79
C LEU A 595 18.22 18.80 -18.28
N GLY A 596 19.03 18.10 -17.52
CA GLY A 596 19.31 16.69 -17.74
C GLY A 596 19.98 16.07 -16.53
N PHE A 597 19.93 14.75 -16.47
CA PHE A 597 20.68 13.97 -15.50
C PHE A 597 21.03 12.60 -16.08
N ALA A 598 22.06 12.02 -15.52
CA ALA A 598 22.45 10.64 -15.72
C ALA A 598 22.98 10.07 -14.42
N PHE A 599 22.54 8.86 -14.05
CA PHE A 599 23.03 8.16 -12.88
C PHE A 599 23.04 6.66 -13.10
N TYR A 600 23.92 5.99 -12.35
CA TYR A 600 24.01 4.55 -12.28
C TYR A 600 23.69 4.08 -10.86
N SER A 601 22.81 3.08 -10.74
CA SER A 601 22.41 2.48 -9.47
C SER A 601 22.99 1.07 -9.35
N PHE A 602 23.76 0.85 -8.29
CA PHE A 602 24.25 -0.47 -7.90
C PHE A 602 23.35 -1.01 -6.79
N TYR A 603 23.06 -2.30 -6.84
CA TYR A 603 22.25 -3.02 -5.85
C TYR A 603 23.07 -4.13 -5.18
N PRO A 604 24.07 -3.81 -4.31
CA PRO A 604 24.93 -4.81 -3.67
C PRO A 604 24.18 -5.71 -2.72
N ASN A 605 23.06 -5.24 -2.15
CA ASN A 605 22.18 -5.99 -1.24
C ASN A 605 22.90 -6.58 0.00
N SER A 606 23.97 -5.91 0.44
CA SER A 606 24.76 -6.25 1.63
C SER A 606 24.56 -5.20 2.73
N LEU A 607 25.56 -4.35 3.01
CA LEU A 607 25.43 -3.19 3.91
C LEU A 607 24.55 -2.09 3.31
N PHE A 608 24.66 -1.88 2.00
CA PHE A 608 23.86 -0.93 1.26
C PHE A 608 22.80 -1.65 0.41
N LYS A 609 21.57 -1.13 0.46
CA LYS A 609 20.47 -1.49 -0.43
C LYS A 609 20.79 -0.99 -1.84
N THR A 610 21.17 0.30 -1.94
CA THR A 610 21.55 0.95 -3.20
C THR A 610 22.75 1.89 -3.04
N ILE A 611 23.54 1.99 -4.10
CA ILE A 611 24.58 2.99 -4.28
C ILE A 611 24.29 3.70 -5.60
N ASP A 612 23.86 4.96 -5.52
CA ASP A 612 23.55 5.78 -6.70
C ASP A 612 24.68 6.77 -6.95
N ILE A 613 25.27 6.73 -8.14
CA ILE A 613 26.33 7.66 -8.56
C ILE A 613 25.85 8.37 -9.83
N GLY A 614 25.89 9.69 -9.83
CA GLY A 614 25.39 10.40 -11.00
C GLY A 614 25.73 11.88 -11.06
N VAL A 615 25.23 12.49 -12.12
CA VAL A 615 25.39 13.92 -12.38
C VAL A 615 24.06 14.49 -12.89
N SER A 616 23.71 15.69 -12.45
CA SER A 616 22.65 16.48 -13.06
C SER A 616 23.17 17.82 -13.55
N ALA A 617 22.56 18.37 -14.59
CA ALA A 617 22.89 19.68 -15.14
C ALA A 617 21.62 20.47 -15.45
N SER A 618 21.67 21.79 -15.30
CA SER A 618 20.56 22.64 -15.69
C SER A 618 21.09 24.06 -16.07
N ARG A 619 20.37 24.70 -16.99
CA ARG A 619 20.64 26.06 -17.42
C ARG A 619 19.32 26.80 -17.66
N PHE A 620 19.12 27.92 -16.93
CA PHE A 620 17.94 28.77 -17.04
C PHE A 620 18.32 30.24 -16.80
N THR A 621 17.41 31.14 -17.16
CA THR A 621 17.51 32.54 -16.79
C THR A 621 17.01 32.73 -15.36
N ALA A 622 17.81 33.39 -14.53
CA ALA A 622 17.52 33.62 -13.11
C ALA A 622 17.12 35.07 -12.82
N ASP A 623 17.51 36.03 -13.69
CA ASP A 623 17.21 37.44 -13.48
C ASP A 623 17.16 38.21 -14.81
N LEU A 624 16.60 39.42 -14.78
CA LEU A 624 16.49 40.34 -15.90
C LEU A 624 16.78 41.76 -15.45
N TYR A 625 17.82 42.33 -16.00
CA TYR A 625 18.14 43.76 -15.85
C TYR A 625 17.76 44.51 -17.12
N THR A 626 17.01 45.58 -16.99
CA THR A 626 16.73 46.52 -18.11
C THR A 626 17.44 47.81 -17.81
N ASP A 627 18.31 48.24 -18.71
CA ASP A 627 19.04 49.50 -18.57
C ASP A 627 18.17 50.72 -18.92
N ASN A 628 18.74 51.91 -18.76
CA ASN A 628 18.06 53.18 -19.01
C ASN A 628 17.65 53.37 -20.48
N ASP A 629 18.32 52.67 -21.40
CA ASP A 629 18.01 52.70 -22.83
C ASP A 629 17.00 51.63 -23.24
N GLY A 630 16.44 50.92 -22.28
CA GLY A 630 15.42 49.84 -22.48
C GLY A 630 16.01 48.50 -22.95
N LYS A 631 17.36 48.37 -23.00
CA LYS A 631 18.01 47.11 -23.36
C LYS A 631 17.89 46.08 -22.25
N LYS A 632 17.40 44.91 -22.58
CA LYS A 632 17.17 43.82 -21.66
C LYS A 632 18.36 42.88 -21.60
N ASN A 633 18.93 42.70 -20.40
CA ASN A 633 20.05 41.83 -20.13
C ASN A 633 19.54 40.64 -19.30
N PHE A 634 19.41 39.48 -19.93
CA PHE A 634 18.98 38.24 -19.27
C PHE A 634 20.19 37.57 -18.61
N LEU A 635 20.14 37.47 -17.30
CA LEU A 635 21.18 36.89 -16.46
C LEU A 635 20.82 35.44 -16.16
N GLY A 636 21.64 34.52 -16.61
CA GLY A 636 21.40 33.09 -16.47
C GLY A 636 22.29 32.43 -15.45
N PHE A 637 22.05 31.17 -15.23
CA PHE A 637 22.94 30.26 -14.52
C PHE A 637 23.12 28.97 -15.30
N THR A 638 24.28 28.36 -15.15
CA THR A 638 24.57 26.98 -15.53
C THR A 638 24.99 26.23 -14.28
N LYS A 639 24.40 25.09 -14.00
CA LYS A 639 24.66 24.28 -12.83
C LYS A 639 24.98 22.86 -13.23
N ILE A 640 26.06 22.28 -12.68
CA ILE A 640 26.41 20.86 -12.79
C ILE A 640 26.55 20.30 -11.38
N VAL A 641 25.93 19.16 -11.08
CA VAL A 641 25.89 18.58 -9.74
C VAL A 641 26.24 17.10 -9.80
N PRO A 642 27.51 16.72 -9.71
CA PRO A 642 27.89 15.36 -9.42
C PRO A 642 27.50 14.98 -7.98
N GLY A 643 27.16 13.71 -7.77
CA GLY A 643 26.77 13.24 -6.44
C GLY A 643 26.76 11.72 -6.29
N ILE A 644 26.79 11.31 -5.03
CA ILE A 644 26.67 9.91 -4.61
C ILE A 644 25.67 9.82 -3.47
N LYS A 645 24.81 8.78 -3.51
CA LYS A 645 23.89 8.45 -2.43
C LYS A 645 24.04 6.98 -2.06
N LEU A 646 24.22 6.72 -0.77
CA LEU A 646 24.37 5.39 -0.17
C LEU A 646 23.16 5.15 0.71
N THR A 647 22.26 4.24 0.28
CA THR A 647 21.07 3.85 1.07
C THR A 647 21.36 2.55 1.79
N PHE A 648 21.24 2.55 3.12
CA PHE A 648 21.49 1.37 3.95
C PHE A 648 20.38 0.32 3.75
N LYS A 649 20.77 -0.95 3.85
CA LYS A 649 19.84 -2.07 3.82
C LYS A 649 19.27 -2.32 5.22
N GLU A 650 17.95 -2.48 5.30
CA GLU A 650 17.29 -2.98 6.50
C GLU A 650 17.17 -4.51 6.46
N LYS A 651 17.32 -5.15 7.63
CA LYS A 651 17.28 -6.62 7.72
C LYS A 651 15.89 -7.19 7.46
N ASN A 652 14.85 -6.50 7.96
CA ASN A 652 13.46 -6.90 7.76
C ASN A 652 12.92 -6.27 6.47
N PRO A 653 12.51 -7.05 5.44
CA PRO A 653 11.91 -6.53 4.21
C PRO A 653 10.62 -5.71 4.43
N ARG A 654 9.91 -5.95 5.55
CA ARG A 654 8.70 -5.21 5.96
C ARG A 654 9.01 -3.89 6.66
N SER A 655 10.29 -3.59 6.96
CA SER A 655 10.69 -2.39 7.68
C SER A 655 10.29 -1.13 6.93
N THR A 656 9.65 -0.20 7.63
CA THR A 656 9.36 1.16 7.17
C THR A 656 10.50 2.14 7.43
N PHE A 657 11.59 1.66 8.04
CA PHE A 657 12.77 2.44 8.37
C PHE A 657 13.68 2.60 7.14
N ASN A 658 14.20 3.79 6.93
CA ASN A 658 15.09 4.13 5.83
C ASN A 658 16.20 5.08 6.30
N ARG A 659 17.44 4.79 5.90
CA ARG A 659 18.62 5.62 6.21
C ARG A 659 19.46 5.78 4.97
N PHE A 660 19.95 6.99 4.75
CA PHE A 660 20.92 7.21 3.68
C PHE A 660 21.90 8.33 4.00
N VAL A 661 23.06 8.25 3.37
CA VAL A 661 24.06 9.30 3.27
C VAL A 661 24.11 9.77 1.83
N GLN A 662 24.18 11.08 1.63
CA GLN A 662 24.29 11.67 0.29
C GLN A 662 25.36 12.77 0.31
N PHE A 663 26.22 12.76 -0.70
CA PHE A 663 27.13 13.84 -0.99
C PHE A 663 26.85 14.41 -2.38
N LYS A 664 26.86 15.73 -2.50
CA LYS A 664 26.69 16.47 -3.76
C LYS A 664 27.67 17.64 -3.80
N SER A 665 28.20 17.92 -4.98
CA SER A 665 28.96 19.13 -5.25
C SER A 665 28.25 19.98 -6.29
N PHE A 666 27.85 21.19 -5.93
CA PHE A 666 27.19 22.14 -6.83
C PHE A 666 28.26 23.02 -7.47
N LEU A 667 28.46 22.84 -8.77
CA LEU A 667 29.32 23.67 -9.61
C LEU A 667 28.40 24.62 -10.36
N ILE A 668 28.42 25.90 -10.02
CA ILE A 668 27.47 26.89 -10.52
C ILE A 668 28.27 28.04 -11.15
N ASN A 669 27.94 28.33 -12.42
CA ASN A 669 28.37 29.52 -13.13
C ASN A 669 27.17 30.45 -13.28
N GLU A 670 27.28 31.68 -12.82
CA GLU A 670 26.20 32.68 -12.81
C GLU A 670 26.58 33.94 -13.58
N ASP A 671 25.62 34.45 -14.37
CA ASP A 671 25.73 35.79 -14.94
C ASP A 671 25.41 36.85 -13.88
N GLY A 672 26.21 37.85 -13.78
CA GLY A 672 26.06 39.03 -12.93
C GLY A 672 26.30 40.33 -13.68
N LEU A 673 26.10 41.42 -12.99
CA LEU A 673 26.39 42.77 -13.52
C LEU A 673 27.44 43.46 -12.64
N ARG A 674 28.46 44.02 -13.26
CA ARG A 674 29.41 44.91 -12.60
C ARG A 674 29.20 46.34 -13.10
N PHE A 675 28.75 47.19 -12.18
CA PHE A 675 28.58 48.62 -12.43
C PHE A 675 29.89 49.36 -12.23
N TYR A 676 30.20 50.32 -13.10
CA TYR A 676 31.36 51.19 -12.99
C TYR A 676 31.01 52.59 -13.49
N ARG A 677 31.75 53.56 -13.01
CA ARG A 677 31.65 54.93 -13.49
C ARG A 677 32.64 55.11 -14.64
N ASP A 678 32.10 55.54 -15.75
CA ASP A 678 32.87 55.94 -16.90
C ASP A 678 32.96 57.47 -16.91
N THR A 679 34.23 58.01 -16.89
CA THR A 679 34.47 59.44 -16.86
C THR A 679 35.04 59.84 -18.18
N VAL A 680 34.28 60.60 -18.94
CA VAL A 680 34.73 61.14 -20.23
C VAL A 680 35.02 62.61 -20.03
N ILE A 681 36.25 63.02 -20.33
CA ILE A 681 36.67 64.40 -20.27
C ILE A 681 36.82 64.93 -21.73
N VAL A 682 35.96 65.85 -22.07
CA VAL A 682 36.01 66.53 -23.38
C VAL A 682 36.24 67.98 -23.11
N GLY A 683 37.52 68.43 -23.32
CA GLY A 683 37.96 69.80 -22.99
C GLY A 683 37.94 70.08 -21.49
N LEU A 684 37.18 71.11 -21.07
CA LEU A 684 36.93 71.42 -19.64
C LEU A 684 35.69 70.69 -19.04
N ASP A 685 34.93 70.01 -19.87
CA ASP A 685 33.68 69.30 -19.40
C ASP A 685 33.99 67.85 -19.01
N THR A 686 33.57 67.50 -17.81
CA THR A 686 33.66 66.15 -17.28
C THR A 686 32.27 65.52 -17.18
N THR A 687 32.06 64.58 -18.08
CA THR A 687 30.78 63.80 -18.03
C THR A 687 31.03 62.50 -17.33
N ILE A 688 30.34 62.26 -16.21
CA ILE A 688 30.32 60.97 -15.47
C ILE A 688 29.10 60.19 -15.83
N SER A 689 29.27 59.03 -16.46
CA SER A 689 28.19 58.12 -16.76
C SER A 689 28.34 56.80 -15.99
N ASN A 690 27.25 56.31 -15.45
CA ASN A 690 27.21 54.98 -14.84
C ASN A 690 27.03 53.95 -15.95
N LYS A 691 28.01 53.09 -16.13
CA LYS A 691 27.96 51.96 -17.08
C LYS A 691 27.97 50.63 -16.35
N TYR A 692 27.61 49.59 -17.05
CA TYR A 692 27.66 48.24 -16.55
C TYR A 692 28.27 47.31 -17.61
N LYS A 693 28.81 46.18 -17.17
CA LYS A 693 29.18 45.06 -18.01
C LYS A 693 28.66 43.78 -17.39
N THR A 694 28.19 42.83 -18.23
CA THR A 694 27.89 41.50 -17.80
C THR A 694 29.15 40.75 -17.42
N ILE A 695 29.18 40.14 -16.27
CA ILE A 695 30.26 39.28 -15.78
C ILE A 695 29.73 37.89 -15.55
N SER A 696 30.59 36.89 -15.53
CA SER A 696 30.27 35.52 -15.16
C SER A 696 31.12 35.14 -13.97
N GLU A 697 30.51 34.57 -12.97
CA GLU A 697 31.15 34.16 -11.73
C GLU A 697 30.92 32.67 -11.44
N ASP A 698 31.99 31.97 -11.07
CA ASP A 698 31.95 30.58 -10.67
C ASP A 698 31.88 30.45 -9.15
N ARG A 699 31.05 29.58 -8.68
CA ARG A 699 30.99 29.20 -7.26
C ARG A 699 30.76 27.70 -7.08
N THR A 700 31.32 27.17 -6.01
CA THR A 700 31.22 25.78 -5.63
C THR A 700 30.61 25.67 -4.23
N LEU A 701 29.65 24.72 -4.05
CA LEU A 701 29.11 24.39 -2.76
C LEU A 701 29.09 22.86 -2.62
N ASN A 702 29.76 22.35 -1.60
CA ASN A 702 29.68 20.92 -1.24
C ASN A 702 28.59 20.71 -0.21
N GLN A 703 27.77 19.67 -0.38
CA GLN A 703 26.69 19.35 0.53
C GLN A 703 26.77 17.89 0.93
N PHE A 704 26.76 17.66 2.24
CA PHE A 704 26.58 16.36 2.86
C PHE A 704 25.23 16.32 3.54
N ARG A 705 24.50 15.18 3.36
CA ARG A 705 23.23 14.93 4.03
C ARG A 705 23.24 13.54 4.64
N PHE A 706 22.82 13.45 5.90
CA PHE A 706 22.48 12.19 6.55
C PHE A 706 21.01 12.23 6.94
N VAL A 707 20.26 11.25 6.50
CA VAL A 707 18.80 11.18 6.72
C VAL A 707 18.46 9.86 7.39
N ILE A 708 17.62 9.95 8.42
CA ILE A 708 16.95 8.83 9.08
C ILE A 708 15.47 9.11 9.02
N GLU A 709 14.69 8.15 8.52
CA GLU A 709 13.23 8.28 8.50
C GLU A 709 12.54 6.95 8.79
N ASN A 710 11.42 7.01 9.50
CA ASN A 710 10.54 5.88 9.68
C ASN A 710 9.13 6.28 9.19
N ASN A 711 8.73 5.69 8.07
CA ASN A 711 7.44 5.97 7.42
C ASN A 711 6.32 5.04 7.92
N ARG A 712 6.42 4.54 9.15
CA ARG A 712 5.33 3.78 9.80
C ARG A 712 4.05 4.62 9.83
N VAL A 713 2.89 3.95 9.83
CA VAL A 713 1.61 4.64 9.77
C VAL A 713 1.27 5.40 11.05
N LEU A 714 1.67 4.87 12.21
CA LEU A 714 1.55 5.55 13.50
C LEU A 714 2.85 6.27 13.84
N TYR A 715 2.74 7.57 14.10
CA TYR A 715 3.84 8.41 14.57
C TYR A 715 5.09 8.34 13.68
N PRO A 716 4.96 8.56 12.35
CA PRO A 716 6.11 8.63 11.46
C PRO A 716 7.05 9.77 11.86
N TYR A 717 8.35 9.58 11.64
CA TYR A 717 9.34 10.60 11.94
C TYR A 717 10.46 10.64 10.91
N LYS A 718 11.12 11.80 10.84
CA LYS A 718 12.29 12.02 9.99
C LYS A 718 13.27 12.93 10.71
N GLY A 719 14.57 12.58 10.65
CA GLY A 719 15.69 13.42 11.03
C GLY A 719 16.61 13.62 9.85
N GLU A 720 17.03 14.86 9.62
CA GLU A 720 18.00 15.20 8.59
C GLU A 720 19.11 16.09 9.18
N LEU A 721 20.35 15.65 9.08
CA LEU A 721 21.53 16.47 9.26
C LEU A 721 22.05 16.88 7.89
N LYS A 722 22.17 18.18 7.66
CA LYS A 722 22.73 18.76 6.43
C LYS A 722 23.91 19.64 6.74
N ILE A 723 25.02 19.39 6.07
CA ILE A 723 26.26 20.19 6.16
C ILE A 723 26.56 20.71 4.78
N GLU A 724 26.74 22.02 4.65
CA GLU A 724 27.09 22.69 3.39
C GLU A 724 28.38 23.46 3.59
N GLN A 725 29.34 23.26 2.68
CA GLN A 725 30.63 23.96 2.66
C GLN A 725 30.67 24.89 1.45
N GLY A 726 30.70 26.18 1.68
CA GLY A 726 31.05 27.20 0.71
C GLY A 726 32.52 27.59 0.78
N LYS A 727 32.93 28.65 0.07
CA LYS A 727 34.30 29.11 0.03
C LYS A 727 34.85 29.52 1.40
N ASP A 728 34.05 30.22 2.20
CA ASP A 728 34.48 30.85 3.45
C ASP A 728 33.62 30.43 4.67
N PHE A 729 32.74 29.42 4.54
CA PHE A 729 31.84 28.99 5.59
C PHE A 729 31.52 27.51 5.52
N ILE A 730 31.14 26.95 6.67
CA ILE A 730 30.43 25.70 6.80
C ILE A 730 29.09 26.03 7.45
N ARG A 731 27.99 25.63 6.80
CA ARG A 731 26.65 25.74 7.32
C ARG A 731 26.18 24.37 7.76
N THR A 732 25.78 24.22 9.03
CA THR A 732 25.17 23.01 9.55
C THR A 732 23.69 23.25 9.82
N ALA A 733 22.86 22.28 9.54
CA ALA A 733 21.44 22.36 9.82
C ALA A 733 20.89 20.99 10.20
N PHE A 734 20.10 20.96 11.26
CA PHE A 734 19.30 19.81 11.65
C PHE A 734 17.82 20.12 11.40
N THR A 735 17.10 19.17 10.80
CA THR A 735 15.65 19.23 10.66
C THR A 735 15.03 17.94 11.18
N GLY A 736 14.20 18.04 12.22
CA GLY A 736 13.39 16.94 12.73
C GLY A 736 11.94 17.11 12.30
N LYS A 737 11.26 16.03 11.96
CA LYS A 737 9.80 15.99 11.72
C LYS A 737 9.21 14.83 12.50
N TYR A 738 8.03 15.05 13.08
CA TYR A 738 7.27 14.04 13.78
C TYR A 738 5.77 14.28 13.55
N PHE A 739 5.02 13.21 13.32
CA PHE A 739 3.57 13.30 13.15
C PHE A 739 2.87 12.56 14.29
N PHE A 740 2.02 13.27 15.02
CA PHE A 740 1.14 12.69 16.04
C PHE A 740 -0.21 12.41 15.40
N ASN A 741 -0.56 11.11 15.28
CA ASN A 741 -1.88 10.72 14.77
C ASN A 741 -2.99 11.05 15.77
N TYR A 742 -4.13 11.52 15.25
CA TYR A 742 -5.40 11.62 15.96
C TYR A 742 -6.37 10.53 15.48
N VAL A 743 -7.43 10.36 16.22
CA VAL A 743 -8.60 9.58 15.80
C VAL A 743 -9.15 10.10 14.45
N LYS A 744 -9.58 9.18 13.56
CA LYS A 744 -10.23 9.49 12.28
C LYS A 744 -9.37 10.30 11.28
N GLN A 745 -8.14 9.85 11.08
CA GLN A 745 -7.23 10.31 10.01
C GLN A 745 -6.72 11.75 10.11
N GLY A 746 -6.79 12.35 11.28
CA GLY A 746 -6.17 13.64 11.56
C GLY A 746 -4.82 13.49 12.26
N GLY A 747 -4.14 14.62 12.47
CA GLY A 747 -2.91 14.63 13.25
C GLY A 747 -2.28 16.00 13.40
N LEU A 748 -1.22 16.03 14.20
CA LEU A 748 -0.36 17.18 14.42
C LEU A 748 1.01 16.93 13.81
N ASP A 749 1.35 17.66 12.78
CA ASP A 749 2.70 17.76 12.23
C ASP A 749 3.55 18.67 13.10
N VAL A 750 4.68 18.19 13.58
CA VAL A 750 5.69 18.97 14.29
C VAL A 750 6.99 18.94 13.50
N ARG A 751 7.52 20.11 13.17
CA ARG A 751 8.83 20.25 12.55
C ARG A 751 9.72 21.13 13.42
N LEU A 752 10.91 20.64 13.72
CA LEU A 752 11.96 21.37 14.44
C LEU A 752 13.12 21.67 13.48
N PHE A 753 13.68 22.86 13.59
CA PHE A 753 14.85 23.26 12.81
C PHE A 753 15.85 23.94 13.74
N ALA A 754 17.14 23.62 13.52
CA ALA A 754 18.26 24.35 14.13
C ALA A 754 19.38 24.45 13.09
N GLY A 755 19.85 25.64 12.82
CA GLY A 755 20.91 25.89 11.86
C GLY A 755 21.92 26.89 12.37
N LYS A 756 23.22 26.74 11.90
CA LYS A 756 24.29 27.62 12.27
C LYS A 756 25.35 27.71 11.16
N PHE A 757 25.89 28.90 10.99
CA PHE A 757 27.10 29.16 10.17
C PHE A 757 28.36 29.16 11.02
N PHE A 758 29.39 28.51 10.53
CA PHE A 758 30.77 28.55 11.03
C PHE A 758 31.65 29.12 9.90
N TYR A 759 32.33 30.25 10.15
CA TYR A 759 33.16 30.89 9.16
C TYR A 759 34.56 30.31 9.16
N THR A 760 35.04 29.91 7.99
CA THR A 760 36.39 29.40 7.75
C THR A 760 37.30 30.45 7.05
N GLY A 761 36.70 31.54 6.61
CA GLY A 761 37.34 32.70 6.01
C GLY A 761 36.84 34.02 6.60
N SER A 762 37.16 35.15 5.99
CA SER A 762 36.75 36.45 6.48
C SER A 762 35.25 36.70 6.28
N LYS A 763 34.60 37.09 7.37
CA LYS A 763 33.22 37.61 7.35
C LYS A 763 33.27 39.11 7.11
N THR A 764 33.19 39.58 5.86
CA THR A 764 33.25 41.00 5.51
C THR A 764 31.88 41.57 5.16
N ILE A 765 31.72 42.91 5.24
CA ILE A 765 30.49 43.61 4.77
C ILE A 765 30.22 43.30 3.29
N ALA A 766 31.22 43.24 2.44
CA ALA A 766 31.08 42.86 1.05
C ALA A 766 30.53 41.43 0.90
N LYS A 767 30.95 40.52 1.77
CA LYS A 767 30.37 39.18 1.82
C LYS A 767 28.92 39.17 2.35
N GLN A 768 28.56 40.05 3.28
CA GLN A 768 27.19 40.19 3.74
C GLN A 768 26.29 40.61 2.59
N PHE A 769 26.68 41.47 1.71
CA PHE A 769 25.92 41.84 0.50
C PHE A 769 25.99 40.76 -0.59
N ALA A 770 27.14 40.16 -0.82
CA ALA A 770 27.26 39.01 -1.72
C ALA A 770 26.57 37.75 -1.18
N THR A 771 26.32 37.71 0.12
CA THR A 771 25.67 36.61 0.81
C THR A 771 24.20 36.85 1.17
N ASP A 772 23.52 37.79 0.54
CA ASP A 772 22.06 37.89 0.68
C ASP A 772 21.37 36.56 0.43
N ARG A 773 22.00 35.65 -0.29
CA ARG A 773 21.61 34.28 -0.50
C ARG A 773 22.07 33.29 0.60
N TYR A 774 23.21 33.56 1.26
CA TYR A 774 23.83 32.68 2.25
C TYR A 774 23.48 33.12 3.67
N HIS A 775 22.22 32.95 4.02
CA HIS A 775 21.71 33.22 5.35
C HIS A 775 20.72 32.14 5.75
N LEU A 776 20.37 32.06 7.01
CA LEU A 776 19.24 31.36 7.55
C LEU A 776 18.06 32.32 7.58
N ASN A 777 16.89 31.86 7.10
CA ASN A 777 15.69 32.68 7.05
C ASN A 777 14.60 32.12 7.95
N MET A 778 13.99 32.93 8.78
CA MET A 778 12.84 32.54 9.59
C MET A 778 11.62 32.31 8.71
N THR A 779 11.36 33.16 7.73
CA THR A 779 10.30 33.02 6.75
C THR A 779 10.65 31.98 5.70
N GLY A 780 9.65 31.41 5.02
CA GLY A 780 9.91 30.54 3.87
C GLY A 780 10.71 31.30 2.79
N ALA A 781 11.88 30.78 2.44
CA ALA A 781 12.75 31.38 1.47
C ALA A 781 12.09 31.50 0.08
N ASN A 782 12.29 32.59 -0.61
CA ASN A 782 11.78 32.79 -1.98
C ASN A 782 12.81 32.31 -3.04
N GLY A 783 12.46 32.42 -4.33
CA GLY A 783 13.29 31.87 -5.39
C GLY A 783 14.71 32.42 -5.49
N TYR A 784 14.92 33.68 -5.12
CA TYR A 784 16.26 34.29 -5.13
C TYR A 784 17.16 33.73 -4.01
N GLU A 785 16.56 33.35 -2.89
CA GLU A 785 17.27 32.83 -1.73
C GLU A 785 17.65 31.34 -1.89
N ASP A 786 17.22 30.69 -2.98
CA ASP A 786 17.67 29.34 -3.33
C ASP A 786 19.04 29.40 -4.05
N TYR A 787 20.08 29.53 -3.27
CA TYR A 787 21.45 29.62 -3.76
C TYR A 787 21.99 28.36 -4.46
N THR A 788 21.22 27.23 -4.40
CA THR A 788 21.57 26.00 -5.12
C THR A 788 20.80 25.83 -6.42
N TYR A 789 19.82 26.69 -6.70
CA TYR A 789 18.92 26.56 -7.86
C TYR A 789 18.28 25.17 -7.97
N SER A 790 17.94 24.55 -6.83
CA SER A 790 17.45 23.16 -6.80
C SER A 790 15.93 23.06 -6.79
N ASP A 791 15.25 24.05 -6.21
CA ASP A 791 13.79 24.07 -6.14
C ASP A 791 13.17 24.78 -7.35
N TYR A 792 11.96 24.36 -7.71
CA TYR A 792 11.21 25.00 -8.77
C TYR A 792 10.48 26.24 -8.24
N PHE A 793 10.70 27.37 -8.90
CA PHE A 793 9.96 28.60 -8.64
C PHE A 793 9.39 29.15 -9.95
N ALA A 794 8.05 29.31 -9.99
CA ALA A 794 7.36 29.86 -11.14
C ALA A 794 7.78 31.32 -11.43
N GLY A 795 8.01 32.10 -10.39
CA GLY A 795 8.41 33.52 -10.44
C GLY A 795 9.72 33.80 -9.72
N ARG A 796 10.76 32.98 -9.94
CA ARG A 796 12.11 33.24 -9.37
C ARG A 796 12.52 34.68 -9.65
N ASN A 797 13.00 35.40 -8.63
CA ASN A 797 13.41 36.79 -8.66
C ASN A 797 12.32 37.78 -9.14
N LYS A 798 11.05 37.40 -9.20
CA LYS A 798 9.95 38.31 -9.49
C LYS A 798 9.32 38.82 -8.20
N PHE A 799 9.36 40.13 -7.99
CA PHE A 799 8.84 40.77 -6.77
C PHE A 799 7.37 41.21 -6.87
N GLU A 800 6.79 41.18 -8.07
CA GLU A 800 5.40 41.57 -8.32
C GLU A 800 4.53 40.40 -8.72
N GLY A 801 3.26 40.50 -8.38
CA GLY A 801 2.24 39.53 -8.72
C GLY A 801 2.25 38.26 -7.87
N ILE A 802 1.28 37.39 -8.09
CA ILE A 802 1.08 36.17 -7.29
C ILE A 802 2.27 35.21 -7.33
N LEU A 803 2.99 35.15 -8.43
CA LEU A 803 4.14 34.23 -8.56
C LEU A 803 5.27 34.57 -7.60
N SER A 804 5.37 35.82 -7.14
CA SER A 804 6.35 36.24 -6.15
C SER A 804 6.02 35.78 -4.74
N GLN A 805 4.83 35.25 -4.51
CA GLN A 805 4.35 34.77 -3.22
C GLN A 805 4.70 33.29 -2.97
N GLN A 806 5.38 32.66 -3.93
CA GLN A 806 5.90 31.31 -3.74
C GLN A 806 7.06 31.31 -2.75
N ILE A 807 6.96 30.42 -1.77
CA ILE A 807 7.99 30.20 -0.75
C ILE A 807 8.50 28.75 -0.81
N MET A 808 9.66 28.52 -0.25
CA MET A 808 10.24 27.21 -0.02
C MET A 808 10.17 26.87 1.47
N VAL A 809 9.74 25.67 1.82
CA VAL A 809 9.71 25.20 3.23
C VAL A 809 11.12 24.77 3.64
N ARG A 810 11.93 25.75 3.99
CA ARG A 810 13.34 25.60 4.41
C ARG A 810 13.60 26.47 5.63
N ASP A 811 14.66 26.19 6.39
CA ASP A 811 15.12 26.90 7.58
C ASP A 811 13.99 27.09 8.60
N GLY A 812 13.64 28.29 9.01
CA GLY A 812 12.55 28.57 9.95
C GLY A 812 11.15 28.21 9.41
N ALA A 813 11.01 28.27 8.10
CA ALA A 813 9.78 27.84 7.38
C ALA A 813 8.49 28.52 7.81
N PHE A 814 8.54 29.75 8.36
CA PHE A 814 7.34 30.55 8.64
C PHE A 814 6.59 30.83 7.33
N LYS A 815 5.30 30.95 7.43
CA LYS A 815 4.42 31.10 6.27
C LYS A 815 4.19 32.55 5.86
N VAL A 816 4.52 33.50 6.75
CA VAL A 816 4.56 34.91 6.36
C VAL A 816 5.60 35.13 5.30
N ARG A 817 5.22 35.81 4.22
CA ARG A 817 6.12 36.14 3.14
C ARG A 817 6.85 37.45 3.43
N THR A 818 8.17 37.46 3.32
CA THR A 818 8.97 38.67 3.22
C THR A 818 9.73 38.60 1.89
N ASP A 819 9.98 39.76 1.24
CA ASP A 819 10.83 39.79 0.05
C ASP A 819 12.30 40.00 0.43
N LEU A 820 13.17 39.91 -0.56
CA LEU A 820 14.60 40.07 -0.40
C LEU A 820 15.03 41.41 0.20
N LEU A 821 14.29 42.46 -0.17
CA LEU A 821 14.58 43.83 0.23
C LEU A 821 14.04 44.15 1.63
N ALA A 822 13.28 43.22 2.23
CA ALA A 822 12.90 43.27 3.65
C ALA A 822 14.16 43.04 4.47
N ASP A 823 14.95 44.10 4.52
CA ASP A 823 16.29 44.15 5.02
C ASP A 823 16.38 43.55 6.41
N LYS A 824 16.93 42.34 6.51
CA LYS A 824 17.25 41.62 7.73
C LYS A 824 16.09 41.25 8.65
N VAL A 825 14.83 41.33 8.22
CA VAL A 825 13.71 40.87 9.04
C VAL A 825 13.80 39.35 9.20
N ALA A 826 14.15 38.92 10.42
CA ALA A 826 14.31 37.51 10.77
C ALA A 826 15.26 36.69 9.87
N LYS A 827 16.28 37.34 9.34
CA LYS A 827 17.41 36.72 8.58
C LYS A 827 18.69 36.80 9.41
N THR A 828 19.47 35.74 9.37
CA THR A 828 20.76 35.69 10.07
C THR A 828 21.83 34.92 9.31
N ASP A 829 23.03 35.33 9.43
CA ASP A 829 24.25 34.65 8.97
C ASP A 829 24.97 33.92 10.12
N ASP A 830 24.30 33.74 11.26
CA ASP A 830 24.86 33.05 12.43
C ASP A 830 24.03 31.81 12.79
N TRP A 831 23.04 31.92 13.68
CA TRP A 831 22.20 30.77 14.06
C TRP A 831 20.73 31.11 14.10
N LEU A 832 19.93 30.06 13.85
CA LEU A 832 18.46 30.13 13.86
C LEU A 832 17.87 28.81 14.38
N ILE A 833 16.83 28.93 15.23
CA ILE A 833 16.04 27.82 15.74
C ILE A 833 14.57 28.12 15.51
N ALA A 834 13.82 27.16 15.02
CA ALA A 834 12.38 27.30 14.78
C ALA A 834 11.63 25.99 15.03
N ALA A 835 10.35 26.12 15.43
CA ALA A 835 9.40 25.03 15.52
C ALA A 835 8.14 25.39 14.73
N ASN A 836 7.66 24.45 13.94
CA ASN A 836 6.47 24.59 13.11
C ASN A 836 5.46 23.52 13.49
N PHE A 837 4.22 23.91 13.66
CA PHE A 837 3.11 23.03 14.02
C PHE A 837 2.01 23.16 12.97
N SER A 838 1.44 22.05 12.54
CA SER A 838 0.29 22.07 11.64
C SER A 838 -0.69 20.97 12.04
N THR A 839 -1.94 21.33 12.31
CA THR A 839 -2.95 20.37 12.78
C THR A 839 -4.16 20.35 11.86
N THR A 840 -4.67 19.14 11.61
CA THR A 840 -5.85 18.92 10.77
C THR A 840 -7.12 19.37 11.49
N ILE A 841 -7.97 20.13 10.82
CA ILE A 841 -9.31 20.45 11.29
C ILE A 841 -10.24 19.28 10.96
N PRO A 842 -10.94 18.68 11.94
CA PRO A 842 -11.87 17.57 11.70
C PRO A 842 -12.95 17.95 10.67
N SER A 843 -13.34 16.99 9.83
CA SER A 843 -14.30 17.21 8.73
C SER A 843 -15.65 17.77 9.21
N GLY A 844 -16.09 17.41 10.40
CA GLY A 844 -17.36 17.88 10.97
C GLY A 844 -17.42 19.39 11.28
N ILE A 845 -16.26 20.06 11.42
CA ILE A 845 -16.14 21.49 11.67
C ILE A 845 -15.37 22.24 10.58
N ASN A 846 -14.93 21.54 9.55
CA ASN A 846 -14.23 22.11 8.39
C ASN A 846 -15.23 22.79 7.46
N PRO A 847 -15.22 24.14 7.31
CA PRO A 847 -16.17 24.84 6.44
C PRO A 847 -16.00 24.46 4.95
N LEU A 848 -14.81 24.00 4.54
CA LEU A 848 -14.56 23.56 3.16
C LEU A 848 -15.17 22.18 2.85
N SER A 849 -15.65 21.45 3.88
CA SER A 849 -16.36 20.17 3.68
C SER A 849 -17.73 20.33 3.03
N LEU A 850 -18.27 21.57 2.95
CA LEU A 850 -19.50 21.90 2.24
C LEU A 850 -19.31 21.95 0.71
N LEU A 851 -18.08 22.01 0.22
CA LEU A 851 -17.78 22.01 -1.21
C LEU A 851 -17.95 20.60 -1.82
N PRO A 852 -18.31 20.50 -3.11
CA PRO A 852 -18.41 19.21 -3.80
C PRO A 852 -17.13 18.39 -3.77
N VAL A 853 -15.98 19.06 -3.68
CA VAL A 853 -14.65 18.44 -3.50
C VAL A 853 -14.23 18.61 -2.04
N LYS A 854 -13.94 17.51 -1.36
CA LYS A 854 -13.44 17.52 0.02
C LYS A 854 -12.02 18.10 0.06
N ILE A 855 -11.90 19.36 0.48
CA ILE A 855 -10.60 20.02 0.65
C ILE A 855 -10.22 19.97 2.13
N PRO A 856 -9.09 19.34 2.49
CA PRO A 856 -8.60 19.36 3.86
C PRO A 856 -8.20 20.80 4.26
N LEU A 857 -8.48 21.16 5.49
CA LEU A 857 -8.09 22.44 6.09
C LEU A 857 -7.26 22.13 7.34
N LYS A 858 -6.11 22.81 7.46
CA LYS A 858 -5.24 22.72 8.63
C LYS A 858 -5.09 24.10 9.27
N LEU A 859 -4.81 24.12 10.58
CA LEU A 859 -4.29 25.29 11.28
C LEU A 859 -2.77 25.15 11.37
N PHE A 860 -2.03 26.23 11.20
CA PHE A 860 -0.60 26.24 11.47
C PHE A 860 -0.23 27.27 12.52
N PHE A 861 0.85 27.00 13.25
CA PHE A 861 1.51 27.89 14.18
C PHE A 861 3.02 27.70 14.09
N ASP A 862 3.76 28.75 13.85
CA ASP A 862 5.23 28.74 13.78
C ASP A 862 5.80 29.65 14.87
N ILE A 863 6.88 29.23 15.50
CA ILE A 863 7.62 29.99 16.51
C ILE A 863 9.12 29.79 16.32
N GLY A 864 9.92 30.85 16.49
CA GLY A 864 11.36 30.71 16.31
C GLY A 864 12.13 31.91 16.88
N THR A 865 13.44 31.76 16.92
CA THR A 865 14.39 32.76 17.36
C THR A 865 15.69 32.69 16.56
N TYR A 866 16.45 33.77 16.54
CA TYR A 866 17.68 33.89 15.73
C TYR A 866 18.68 34.82 16.37
N ALA A 867 19.91 34.76 15.94
CA ALA A 867 21.05 35.44 16.60
C ALA A 867 20.84 36.94 16.85
N GLU A 868 20.31 37.70 15.87
CA GLU A 868 20.14 39.13 15.95
C GLU A 868 19.11 39.55 17.00
N ALA A 869 18.14 38.71 17.32
CA ALA A 869 17.11 38.98 18.35
C ALA A 869 17.69 38.99 19.79
N TRP A 870 18.92 38.52 19.97
CA TRP A 870 19.62 38.46 21.26
C TRP A 870 20.76 39.47 21.39
N LYS A 871 20.99 40.32 20.37
CA LYS A 871 21.99 41.37 20.43
C LYS A 871 21.55 42.55 21.32
N GLN A 872 22.48 43.24 21.95
CA GLN A 872 22.16 44.47 22.68
C GLN A 872 21.55 45.50 21.71
N LYS A 873 20.56 46.27 22.17
CA LYS A 873 19.82 47.28 21.41
C LYS A 873 19.03 46.76 20.22
N THR A 874 18.59 45.51 20.26
CA THR A 874 17.60 44.98 19.27
C THR A 874 16.24 45.61 19.47
N THR A 875 15.55 45.89 18.38
CA THR A 875 14.16 46.37 18.36
C THR A 875 13.13 45.26 18.07
N THR A 876 13.62 44.03 17.87
CA THR A 876 12.78 42.87 17.54
C THR A 876 12.51 42.02 18.80
N ASP A 877 11.35 41.39 18.85
CA ASP A 877 11.05 40.38 19.88
C ASP A 877 12.04 39.23 19.85
N ARG A 878 12.38 38.64 20.99
CA ARG A 878 13.28 37.50 21.09
C ARG A 878 12.75 36.28 20.38
N PHE A 879 11.44 36.06 20.42
CA PHE A 879 10.75 35.02 19.71
C PHE A 879 9.76 35.64 18.73
N LEU A 880 9.86 35.18 17.49
CA LEU A 880 8.91 35.52 16.45
C LEU A 880 7.92 34.40 16.27
N PHE A 881 6.72 34.73 15.81
CA PHE A 881 5.68 33.75 15.51
C PHE A 881 4.82 34.19 14.32
N ASP A 882 4.19 33.20 13.66
CA ASP A 882 3.02 33.42 12.80
C ASP A 882 2.05 32.25 12.92
N ALA A 883 0.77 32.50 12.60
CA ALA A 883 -0.29 31.51 12.65
C ALA A 883 -1.37 31.81 11.62
N GLY A 884 -2.10 30.78 11.18
CA GLY A 884 -3.16 30.93 10.21
C GLY A 884 -3.70 29.61 9.68
N PHE A 885 -4.29 29.69 8.49
CA PHE A 885 -4.82 28.53 7.80
C PHE A 885 -3.84 27.99 6.75
N HIS A 886 -3.83 26.66 6.63
CA HIS A 886 -3.07 25.93 5.62
C HIS A 886 -4.05 25.05 4.82
N ILE A 887 -4.07 25.20 3.51
CA ILE A 887 -4.87 24.45 2.56
C ILE A 887 -3.92 23.58 1.72
N PRO A 888 -3.77 22.29 2.06
CA PRO A 888 -2.97 21.35 1.26
C PRO A 888 -3.77 20.85 0.07
N LEU A 889 -3.17 20.87 -1.13
CA LEU A 889 -3.76 20.39 -2.37
C LEU A 889 -2.86 19.33 -3.00
N LEU A 890 -3.45 18.42 -3.78
CA LEU A 890 -2.74 17.38 -4.54
C LEU A 890 -1.72 16.60 -3.67
N LYS A 891 -2.17 16.05 -2.54
CA LYS A 891 -1.32 15.33 -1.57
C LYS A 891 -0.13 16.19 -1.10
N GLU A 892 -0.39 17.45 -0.74
CA GLU A 892 0.60 18.44 -0.27
C GLU A 892 1.67 18.81 -1.30
N THR A 893 1.43 18.56 -2.58
CA THR A 893 2.30 19.08 -3.66
C THR A 893 2.16 20.59 -3.80
N ILE A 894 0.94 21.11 -3.66
CA ILE A 894 0.65 22.54 -3.63
C ILE A 894 0.07 22.86 -2.27
N ASN A 895 0.66 23.80 -1.57
CA ASN A 895 0.22 24.25 -0.27
C ASN A 895 -0.05 25.74 -0.32
N ILE A 896 -1.21 26.18 0.17
CA ILE A 896 -1.59 27.59 0.28
C ILE A 896 -1.65 27.96 1.75
N TYR A 897 -1.00 29.03 2.14
CA TYR A 897 -0.93 29.51 3.52
C TYR A 897 -1.55 30.90 3.61
N ILE A 898 -2.41 31.07 4.61
CA ILE A 898 -3.12 32.32 4.91
C ILE A 898 -2.72 32.77 6.31
N PRO A 899 -1.59 33.48 6.49
CA PRO A 899 -1.19 34.03 7.79
C PRO A 899 -2.18 35.06 8.28
N LEU A 900 -2.71 34.88 9.50
CA LEU A 900 -3.68 35.78 10.12
C LEU A 900 -3.07 36.56 11.26
N VAL A 901 -2.31 35.90 12.11
CA VAL A 901 -1.64 36.47 13.30
C VAL A 901 -0.13 36.27 13.18
N TYR A 902 0.64 37.28 13.50
CA TYR A 902 2.11 37.28 13.39
C TYR A 902 2.74 38.34 14.25
N SER A 903 4.03 38.20 14.56
CA SER A 903 4.84 39.15 15.33
C SER A 903 4.84 40.57 14.73
N THR A 904 5.00 41.55 15.54
CA THR A 904 4.92 42.99 15.20
C THR A 904 5.84 43.35 14.05
N VAL A 905 7.06 42.81 14.02
CA VAL A 905 8.05 43.07 12.94
C VAL A 905 7.50 42.75 11.55
N TYR A 906 6.71 41.69 11.39
CA TYR A 906 6.07 41.37 10.10
C TYR A 906 4.91 42.33 9.79
N GLY A 907 4.17 42.71 10.81
CA GLY A 907 3.10 43.69 10.68
C GLY A 907 3.61 45.05 10.21
N ASP A 908 4.72 45.49 10.75
CA ASP A 908 5.36 46.77 10.38
C ASP A 908 5.99 46.72 9.00
N TYR A 909 6.61 45.60 8.65
CA TYR A 909 7.06 45.34 7.27
C TYR A 909 5.87 45.46 6.29
N PHE A 910 4.73 44.80 6.54
CA PHE A 910 3.57 44.89 5.65
C PHE A 910 2.95 46.30 5.60
N LYS A 911 2.98 47.03 6.71
CA LYS A 911 2.51 48.42 6.73
C LYS A 911 3.40 49.37 5.90
N SER A 912 4.70 49.17 5.93
CA SER A 912 5.66 50.02 5.22
C SER A 912 5.76 49.70 3.73
N THR A 913 5.56 48.43 3.34
CA THR A 913 5.84 47.99 1.97
C THR A 913 4.60 47.72 1.12
N ILE A 914 3.41 47.51 1.74
CA ILE A 914 2.20 47.10 1.04
C ILE A 914 1.02 48.01 1.36
N ALA A 915 0.35 48.52 0.32
CA ALA A 915 -0.84 49.35 0.45
C ALA A 915 -1.95 48.62 1.24
N LYS A 916 -2.66 49.31 2.12
CA LYS A 916 -3.67 48.74 3.05
C LYS A 916 -4.68 47.80 2.38
N LYS A 917 -5.19 48.18 1.19
CA LYS A 917 -6.19 47.41 0.41
C LYS A 917 -5.66 46.09 -0.15
N GLU A 918 -4.32 45.94 -0.31
CA GLU A 918 -3.70 44.77 -0.92
C GLU A 918 -3.08 43.83 0.11
N ARG A 919 -2.93 44.27 1.39
CA ARG A 919 -2.21 43.54 2.43
C ARG A 919 -2.74 42.14 2.67
N PHE A 920 -4.04 41.91 2.61
CA PHE A 920 -4.61 40.59 2.81
C PHE A 920 -4.11 39.62 1.72
N TRP A 921 -4.25 39.95 0.45
CA TRP A 921 -3.87 39.09 -0.68
C TRP A 921 -2.37 38.91 -0.81
N LYS A 922 -1.58 39.95 -0.58
CA LYS A 922 -0.12 39.87 -0.68
C LYS A 922 0.55 39.16 0.51
N LYS A 923 -0.16 38.94 1.60
CA LYS A 923 0.31 38.08 2.71
C LYS A 923 0.19 36.60 2.46
N ILE A 924 -0.74 36.18 1.59
CA ILE A 924 -0.91 34.78 1.24
C ILE A 924 0.36 34.31 0.58
N SER A 925 0.87 33.17 1.06
CA SER A 925 2.00 32.48 0.44
C SER A 925 1.62 31.09 -0.03
N PHE A 926 2.40 30.50 -0.89
CA PHE A 926 2.19 29.13 -1.34
C PHE A 926 3.55 28.45 -1.58
N SER A 927 3.54 27.13 -1.44
CA SER A 927 4.70 26.30 -1.81
C SER A 927 4.32 25.25 -2.83
N ILE A 928 5.29 24.88 -3.68
CA ILE A 928 5.16 23.79 -4.64
C ILE A 928 6.28 22.80 -4.33
N ASP A 929 5.93 21.62 -3.85
CA ASP A 929 6.87 20.54 -3.60
C ASP A 929 6.67 19.42 -4.63
N ILE A 930 7.46 19.50 -5.71
CA ILE A 930 7.42 18.51 -6.80
C ILE A 930 7.92 17.14 -6.32
N SER A 931 8.68 17.07 -5.23
CA SER A 931 9.16 15.79 -4.70
C SER A 931 8.03 14.89 -4.18
N ASN A 932 6.88 15.47 -3.84
CA ASN A 932 5.68 14.73 -3.47
C ASN A 932 5.00 14.04 -4.66
N PHE A 933 5.29 14.47 -5.91
CA PHE A 933 4.89 13.81 -7.15
C PHE A 933 5.86 12.69 -7.58
N ASN A 934 6.68 12.20 -6.70
CA ASN A 934 7.65 11.19 -7.07
C ASN A 934 6.96 9.85 -7.38
N PHE A 935 6.69 9.61 -8.67
CA PHE A 935 6.19 8.34 -9.23
C PHE A 935 7.08 7.14 -8.91
N TRP A 936 8.29 7.37 -8.40
CA TRP A 936 9.30 6.38 -8.08
C TRP A 936 9.28 5.92 -6.61
N LYS A 937 8.41 6.49 -5.77
CA LYS A 937 8.09 5.92 -4.46
C LYS A 937 7.12 4.73 -4.57
N ILE A 938 7.23 4.01 -5.66
CA ILE A 938 6.42 2.84 -6.00
C ILE A 938 6.52 1.73 -4.95
N ASP A 939 7.59 1.68 -4.16
CA ASP A 939 7.79 0.65 -3.14
C ASP A 939 6.75 0.64 -2.02
N ARG A 940 5.94 1.69 -1.84
CA ARG A 940 5.06 1.81 -0.68
C ARG A 940 3.65 2.32 -0.96
N ASN A 941 3.32 2.68 -2.21
CA ASN A 941 2.03 3.24 -2.58
C ASN A 941 1.37 2.53 -3.76
N LEU A 942 1.76 1.33 -4.07
CA LEU A 942 1.00 0.44 -4.93
C LEU A 942 -0.05 -0.28 -4.09
N ASN A 943 -1.01 0.48 -3.56
CA ASN A 943 -2.32 -0.07 -3.27
C ASN A 943 -3.07 -0.05 -4.61
N PHE A 944 -3.06 -1.15 -5.30
CA PHE A 944 -3.97 -1.42 -6.40
C PHE A 944 -5.35 -1.82 -5.87
#